data_8e5850a237babf5bbb2ba9b3a6ee668e
#
_entry.id   8e5850a237babf5bbb2ba9b3a6ee668e
#
_cell.length_a   1.000
_cell.length_b   1.000
_cell.length_c   1.000
_cell.angle_alpha   90.00
_cell.angle_beta   90.00
_cell.angle_gamma   90.00
#
_symmetry.space_group_name_H-M   'P 1'
#
loop_
_entity.id
_entity.type
_entity.pdbx_description
1 polymer ?
#
loop_
_entity_poly.entity_id
_entity_poly.type
_entity_poly.pdbx_seq_one_letter_code
_entity_poly.pdbx_strand_id
1 'polypeptide(L)'
;MRDKKIWIFNAGNAFDGNPKWLFMYIVNYRKDITPYWFCYTEETRNYIRKLGYQAFLFKSKMAEKIGSQAGVYVVNQKKEVFQDYLKGITVLNLWHGVGCKTVEKGVTYGFLNERIIKKHIINMDCYQNYQLFLVTSPLMEKHFIKQCDLAEDKIIRAGYPCCFYPGKIKTYDHDILKQKKLPEDTKIAVYAPTYRDASATNFFSQAIPDMEKLVDVLEKNNFLLIFKMHPLMANDFQYQNIKKIYTNCPRVLFWDNANDFYEIFDQIDLAIVDYSSIFYDMLASGVKHFARYIFDYGQENTLRDFALDYMENTCGKICTNFQEFLEVFSKADEDESEEIARIYKKFWEYADEHSLEKIVDAAFLFEPDESKELPTLYSFDIFDTLIGRSTLLPIGVFYHVQDKMRESKLEYPKYIKENFYKIRPWAESNVREYYRKSIVLRKDRRTEITFDLIYERIKELYSLTDEQTEQLKKWELECEYETSIPYPEKIQQVKDLIEQGETVVLISDMYLPKEFIKKLLCKAEPILGELPLFLSSDYGTQKTTKELFFDVYHAVEYRFGKWIHYGDNKNADGKVPASIGIESVNHEIPAFDFYEKNLTQFIATYDSYQIAALFARFRQEEHRMEEVYAYSYVSLYWVPYVNWAIRHALEKKIDCLYFISRDGYHLKRIADAIIKEKKLSIKTKYIYGSRKAWRIPSQIYEIDEEFFGEFGNFVDIEEYDKLLEAASMTSETFESMFPELAYLKEKKIITRPELKKIREAFSVSEKYEQYLLQTAAEQRKIVLEYLNQEIDFSEKYAFVEFWGRGYTQNCLARLLWKAAGYKHDNIFYYARSIYPSNGHLIRYNFTGNTYSQIFIESIFANLPYRSVSSYERKNGKVEPVLNPCDNNQSLHNALERYLPEFATDFCRMIFENEESIGRSLFDFGISFFHNNKSQDIFLQMTASLYDSVALYGKTREYAPPITMLAIIKWARGGHFGTKDFNLSLARSAWSYRFVWRCYRKWIHGTKYAEKIKKLRERR
;
A
#
# COMPACT_ATOMS: atom_id res chain seq x y z
N MET A 1 -20.16 37.67 12.92
CA MET A 1 -19.17 38.71 12.54
C MET A 1 -18.27 38.94 13.74
N ARG A 2 -16.95 38.95 13.57
CA ARG A 2 -15.99 39.20 14.64
C ARG A 2 -15.98 40.68 15.04
N ASP A 3 -15.79 40.98 16.33
CA ASP A 3 -15.78 42.36 16.84
C ASP A 3 -14.34 42.93 16.73
N LYS A 4 -14.15 43.91 15.85
CA LYS A 4 -12.87 44.61 15.64
C LYS A 4 -12.36 45.39 16.86
N LYS A 5 -13.18 45.58 17.86
CA LYS A 5 -12.81 46.22 19.13
C LYS A 5 -12.22 45.27 20.15
N ILE A 6 -12.27 43.95 19.89
CA ILE A 6 -11.68 42.93 20.77
C ILE A 6 -10.41 42.41 20.13
N TRP A 7 -9.27 42.64 20.78
CA TRP A 7 -7.93 42.25 20.32
C TRP A 7 -7.29 41.24 21.23
N ILE A 8 -6.67 40.24 20.64
CA ILE A 8 -5.91 39.20 21.36
C ILE A 8 -4.44 39.37 21.04
N PHE A 9 -3.61 39.22 22.06
CA PHE A 9 -2.16 39.37 21.97
C PHE A 9 -1.42 38.10 22.41
N ASN A 10 -0.32 37.76 21.73
CA ASN A 10 0.59 36.71 22.17
C ASN A 10 2.01 36.93 21.64
N ALA A 11 3.02 36.78 22.47
CA ALA A 11 4.44 36.78 22.14
C ALA A 11 5.13 35.45 22.51
N GLY A 12 4.47 34.32 22.26
CA GLY A 12 4.97 33.01 22.69
C GLY A 12 4.76 32.78 24.21
N ASN A 13 5.84 32.43 24.93
CA ASN A 13 5.78 32.14 26.37
C ASN A 13 6.12 33.34 27.23
N ALA A 14 6.29 34.52 26.67
CA ALA A 14 6.70 35.73 27.42
C ALA A 14 5.68 36.86 27.26
N PHE A 15 5.83 37.89 28.07
CA PHE A 15 5.15 39.18 27.95
C PHE A 15 6.19 40.21 27.55
N ASP A 16 6.56 40.23 26.30
CA ASP A 16 7.67 41.02 25.76
C ASP A 16 7.50 41.41 24.28
N GLY A 17 8.45 42.14 23.74
CA GLY A 17 8.59 42.51 22.37
C GLY A 17 7.40 43.30 21.78
N ASN A 18 7.34 43.40 20.45
CA ASN A 18 6.33 44.19 19.73
C ASN A 18 4.87 43.99 20.18
N PRO A 19 4.36 42.75 20.40
CA PRO A 19 2.99 42.56 20.87
C PRO A 19 2.73 43.21 22.23
N LYS A 20 3.68 43.16 23.21
CA LYS A 20 3.53 43.80 24.50
C LYS A 20 3.48 45.33 24.37
N TRP A 21 4.36 45.89 23.59
CA TRP A 21 4.43 47.34 23.47
C TRP A 21 3.19 47.92 22.76
N LEU A 22 2.65 47.20 21.73
CA LEU A 22 1.38 47.56 21.14
C LEU A 22 0.19 47.34 22.08
N PHE A 23 0.22 46.28 22.90
CA PHE A 23 -0.78 46.05 23.94
C PHE A 23 -0.82 47.22 24.95
N MET A 24 0.31 47.66 25.41
CA MET A 24 0.46 48.80 26.33
C MET A 24 0.02 50.11 25.70
N TYR A 25 0.28 50.28 24.39
CA TYR A 25 -0.25 51.43 23.66
C TYR A 25 -1.77 51.45 23.63
N ILE A 26 -2.37 50.33 23.32
CA ILE A 26 -3.83 50.22 23.30
C ILE A 26 -4.41 50.47 24.70
N VAL A 27 -3.85 49.84 25.71
CA VAL A 27 -4.30 50.07 27.11
C VAL A 27 -4.25 51.55 27.50
N ASN A 28 -3.20 52.26 27.07
CA ASN A 28 -2.99 53.67 27.50
C ASN A 28 -3.70 54.68 26.57
N TYR A 29 -3.73 54.45 25.29
CA TYR A 29 -4.15 55.49 24.31
C TYR A 29 -5.42 55.15 23.50
N ARG A 30 -5.86 53.86 23.45
CA ARG A 30 -6.98 53.44 22.62
C ARG A 30 -8.07 52.75 23.46
N LYS A 31 -8.83 53.57 24.17
CA LYS A 31 -9.92 53.12 25.09
C LYS A 31 -11.12 52.50 24.36
N ASP A 32 -11.17 52.65 23.04
CA ASP A 32 -12.18 52.08 22.14
C ASP A 32 -11.91 50.60 21.83
N ILE A 33 -10.70 50.07 22.17
CA ILE A 33 -10.29 48.70 21.93
C ILE A 33 -10.09 47.99 23.28
N THR A 34 -10.58 46.76 23.38
CA THR A 34 -10.41 45.89 24.57
C THR A 34 -9.34 44.83 24.29
N PRO A 35 -8.14 44.94 24.86
CA PRO A 35 -7.07 44.02 24.62
C PRO A 35 -7.05 42.87 25.65
N TYR A 36 -6.78 41.65 25.19
CA TYR A 36 -6.62 40.46 26.01
C TYR A 36 -5.29 39.78 25.65
N TRP A 37 -4.56 39.29 26.67
CA TRP A 37 -3.35 38.52 26.45
C TRP A 37 -3.63 37.03 26.55
N PHE A 38 -3.24 36.25 25.54
CA PHE A 38 -3.35 34.80 25.59
C PHE A 38 -1.99 34.15 25.85
N CYS A 39 -1.95 33.19 26.78
CA CYS A 39 -0.74 32.56 27.28
C CYS A 39 -0.76 31.05 27.02
N TYR A 40 0.45 30.47 26.88
CA TYR A 40 0.63 29.01 26.89
C TYR A 40 0.84 28.46 28.30
N THR A 41 1.40 29.26 29.24
CA THR A 41 1.77 28.84 30.61
C THR A 41 1.01 29.59 31.70
N GLU A 42 0.78 28.91 32.81
CA GLU A 42 0.22 29.49 34.01
C GLU A 42 1.06 30.60 34.59
N GLU A 43 2.40 30.45 34.49
CA GLU A 43 3.36 31.41 35.03
C GLU A 43 3.23 32.77 34.30
N THR A 44 3.25 32.77 33.00
CA THR A 44 3.06 33.98 32.17
C THR A 44 1.71 34.62 32.45
N ARG A 45 0.63 33.82 32.53
CA ARG A 45 -0.71 34.33 32.84
C ARG A 45 -0.75 35.04 34.19
N ASN A 46 -0.18 34.40 35.22
CA ASN A 46 -0.17 34.94 36.59
C ASN A 46 0.66 36.23 36.69
N TYR A 47 1.79 36.27 35.99
CA TYR A 47 2.62 37.48 35.89
C TYR A 47 1.84 38.67 35.31
N ILE A 48 1.19 38.49 34.17
CA ILE A 48 0.42 39.53 33.47
C ILE A 48 -0.77 40.01 34.34
N ARG A 49 -1.43 39.06 35.02
CA ARG A 49 -2.54 39.41 35.96
C ARG A 49 -2.07 40.20 37.18
N LYS A 50 -0.86 39.92 37.68
CA LYS A 50 -0.24 40.69 38.76
C LYS A 50 0.03 42.14 38.34
N LEU A 51 0.32 42.35 37.06
CA LEU A 51 0.45 43.70 36.48
C LEU A 51 -0.91 44.42 36.28
N GLY A 52 -2.04 43.77 36.58
CA GLY A 52 -3.39 44.36 36.46
C GLY A 52 -4.08 44.11 35.11
N TYR A 53 -3.50 43.30 34.20
CA TYR A 53 -4.06 43.08 32.88
C TYR A 53 -4.83 41.78 32.76
N GLN A 54 -5.70 41.68 31.76
CA GLN A 54 -6.51 40.48 31.50
C GLN A 54 -5.73 39.49 30.68
N ALA A 55 -5.45 38.29 31.25
CA ALA A 55 -4.72 37.22 30.59
C ALA A 55 -5.42 35.86 30.79
N PHE A 56 -5.42 35.04 29.72
CA PHE A 56 -6.07 33.73 29.68
C PHE A 56 -5.18 32.67 29.02
N LEU A 57 -5.32 31.40 29.45
CA LEU A 57 -4.67 30.29 28.76
C LEU A 57 -5.40 29.95 27.48
N PHE A 58 -4.68 29.69 26.39
CA PHE A 58 -5.26 29.31 25.09
C PHE A 58 -6.28 28.16 25.18
N LYS A 59 -6.07 27.18 26.04
CA LYS A 59 -6.98 26.03 26.24
C LYS A 59 -8.12 26.27 27.23
N SER A 60 -8.34 27.50 27.67
CA SER A 60 -9.42 27.79 28.64
C SER A 60 -10.72 28.12 27.91
N LYS A 61 -11.87 27.77 28.53
CA LYS A 61 -13.19 28.12 27.99
C LYS A 61 -13.39 29.63 27.81
N MET A 62 -12.72 30.46 28.62
CA MET A 62 -12.80 31.91 28.50
C MET A 62 -12.01 32.40 27.28
N ALA A 63 -10.84 31.83 26.99
CA ALA A 63 -10.10 32.14 25.76
C ALA A 63 -10.88 31.73 24.50
N GLU A 64 -11.55 30.58 24.51
CA GLU A 64 -12.43 30.14 23.43
C GLU A 64 -13.56 31.12 23.19
N LYS A 65 -14.24 31.55 24.28
CA LYS A 65 -15.32 32.54 24.21
C LYS A 65 -14.85 33.90 23.68
N ILE A 66 -13.75 34.43 24.19
CA ILE A 66 -13.18 35.70 23.74
C ILE A 66 -12.64 35.56 22.30
N GLY A 67 -11.91 34.50 22.03
CA GLY A 67 -11.27 34.24 20.73
C GLY A 67 -12.26 34.08 19.60
N SER A 68 -13.42 33.46 19.84
CA SER A 68 -14.48 33.36 18.82
C SER A 68 -15.13 34.72 18.47
N GLN A 69 -15.03 35.71 19.34
CA GLN A 69 -15.59 37.05 19.13
C GLN A 69 -14.54 38.07 18.65
N ALA A 70 -13.28 37.86 18.97
CA ALA A 70 -12.22 38.81 18.68
C ALA A 70 -12.01 39.02 17.15
N GLY A 71 -11.76 40.32 16.78
CA GLY A 71 -11.51 40.70 15.39
C GLY A 71 -10.04 40.68 15.00
N VAL A 72 -9.13 40.90 15.96
CA VAL A 72 -7.68 40.98 15.66
C VAL A 72 -6.88 40.07 16.60
N TYR A 73 -5.92 39.34 16.05
CA TYR A 73 -4.94 38.53 16.77
C TYR A 73 -3.51 39.04 16.46
N VAL A 74 -2.90 39.65 17.46
CA VAL A 74 -1.55 40.25 17.33
C VAL A 74 -0.50 39.23 17.72
N VAL A 75 0.46 39.03 16.84
CA VAL A 75 1.57 38.09 16.98
C VAL A 75 2.90 38.72 16.54
N ASN A 76 4.02 38.12 16.96
CA ASN A 76 5.36 38.53 16.55
C ASN A 76 6.07 37.56 15.62
N GLN A 77 5.37 36.51 15.17
CA GLN A 77 5.91 35.49 14.25
C GLN A 77 4.78 34.76 13.57
N LYS A 78 5.05 34.08 12.46
CA LYS A 78 4.10 33.17 11.85
C LYS A 78 3.89 31.97 12.79
N LYS A 79 2.64 31.68 13.14
CA LYS A 79 2.29 30.57 14.04
C LYS A 79 2.23 29.25 13.27
N GLU A 80 2.58 28.14 13.94
CA GLU A 80 2.53 26.80 13.35
C GLU A 80 1.10 26.25 13.31
N VAL A 81 0.33 26.55 14.34
CA VAL A 81 -1.07 26.09 14.47
C VAL A 81 -1.92 27.19 15.04
N PHE A 82 -3.08 27.43 14.43
CA PHE A 82 -4.14 28.25 14.98
C PHE A 82 -5.15 27.38 15.72
N GLN A 83 -5.64 27.89 16.86
CA GLN A 83 -6.78 27.26 17.52
C GLN A 83 -8.03 27.44 16.65
N ASP A 84 -8.90 26.43 16.59
CA ASP A 84 -10.08 26.47 15.70
C ASP A 84 -10.97 27.68 15.94
N TYR A 85 -11.10 28.15 17.16
CA TYR A 85 -11.87 29.36 17.52
C TYR A 85 -11.23 30.67 17.02
N LEU A 86 -9.99 30.65 16.49
CA LEU A 86 -9.29 31.78 15.89
C LEU A 86 -9.33 31.78 14.34
N LYS A 87 -9.90 30.76 13.72
CA LYS A 87 -10.01 30.72 12.26
C LYS A 87 -10.82 31.91 11.74
N GLY A 88 -10.35 32.56 10.69
CA GLY A 88 -10.97 33.76 10.10
C GLY A 88 -10.80 35.07 10.89
N ILE A 89 -9.89 35.11 11.88
CA ILE A 89 -9.50 36.32 12.59
C ILE A 89 -8.41 37.08 11.77
N THR A 90 -8.45 38.40 11.78
CA THR A 90 -7.35 39.22 11.23
C THR A 90 -6.08 38.98 12.05
N VAL A 91 -5.02 38.47 11.43
CA VAL A 91 -3.72 38.22 12.07
C VAL A 91 -2.81 39.43 11.82
N LEU A 92 -2.53 40.20 12.86
CA LEU A 92 -1.57 41.31 12.83
C LEU A 92 -0.20 40.79 13.24
N ASN A 93 0.67 40.53 12.25
CA ASN A 93 2.03 40.05 12.49
C ASN A 93 3.01 41.21 12.55
N LEU A 94 3.44 41.55 13.74
CA LEU A 94 4.39 42.66 14.02
C LEU A 94 5.84 42.25 13.78
N TRP A 95 6.09 40.94 13.51
CA TRP A 95 7.42 40.37 13.42
C TRP A 95 8.25 40.60 14.69
N HIS A 96 9.51 40.18 14.71
CA HIS A 96 10.34 40.15 15.94
C HIS A 96 11.77 40.61 15.70
N GLY A 97 12.03 41.32 14.62
CA GLY A 97 13.34 41.91 14.32
C GLY A 97 13.58 42.02 12.81
N VAL A 98 14.17 43.13 12.39
CA VAL A 98 14.73 43.33 11.06
C VAL A 98 16.14 42.73 10.98
N GLY A 99 16.66 42.44 9.81
CA GLY A 99 18.01 41.88 9.71
C GLY A 99 18.39 41.33 8.35
N CYS A 100 19.58 40.78 8.25
CA CYS A 100 20.20 40.31 7.02
C CYS A 100 19.98 38.80 6.79
N LYS A 101 19.52 38.05 7.79
CA LYS A 101 19.45 36.60 7.72
C LYS A 101 18.30 36.11 6.82
N THR A 102 18.51 34.97 6.20
CA THR A 102 17.45 34.20 5.55
C THR A 102 16.41 33.78 6.57
N VAL A 103 15.13 34.01 6.27
CA VAL A 103 14.00 33.68 7.15
C VAL A 103 12.89 32.99 6.36
N GLU A 104 11.99 32.30 7.06
CA GLU A 104 10.79 31.65 6.50
C GLU A 104 11.07 30.87 5.21
N LYS A 105 10.38 31.15 4.13
CA LYS A 105 10.47 30.43 2.84
C LYS A 105 11.88 30.45 2.22
N GLY A 106 12.71 31.41 2.59
CA GLY A 106 14.12 31.45 2.17
C GLY A 106 14.99 30.36 2.80
N VAL A 107 14.55 29.74 3.90
CA VAL A 107 15.27 28.63 4.54
C VAL A 107 14.91 27.34 3.81
N THR A 108 15.85 26.81 3.01
CA THR A 108 15.62 25.64 2.14
C THR A 108 16.25 24.35 2.65
N TYR A 109 17.01 24.40 3.75
CA TYR A 109 17.68 23.23 4.34
C TYR A 109 17.75 23.32 5.87
N GLY A 110 18.13 22.22 6.50
CA GLY A 110 18.34 22.11 7.93
C GLY A 110 17.09 21.92 8.75
N PHE A 111 17.23 21.86 10.05
CA PHE A 111 16.17 21.56 11.03
C PHE A 111 14.94 22.49 10.92
N LEU A 112 15.11 23.74 10.54
CA LEU A 112 14.02 24.71 10.47
C LEU A 112 13.17 24.56 9.20
N ASN A 113 13.71 23.96 8.13
CA ASN A 113 13.00 23.82 6.86
C ASN A 113 11.68 23.05 7.03
N GLU A 114 11.71 21.88 7.66
CA GLU A 114 10.49 21.08 7.92
C GLU A 114 9.44 21.88 8.68
N ARG A 115 9.86 22.57 9.72
CA ARG A 115 8.95 23.35 10.58
C ARG A 115 8.30 24.51 9.83
N ILE A 116 9.06 25.16 8.97
CA ILE A 116 8.59 26.28 8.13
C ILE A 116 7.59 25.76 7.09
N ILE A 117 7.95 24.70 6.36
CA ILE A 117 7.09 24.09 5.33
C ILE A 117 5.77 23.64 5.93
N LYS A 118 5.80 22.90 7.03
CA LYS A 118 4.61 22.46 7.74
C LYS A 118 3.69 23.62 8.13
N LYS A 119 4.25 24.69 8.67
CA LYS A 119 3.54 25.90 9.03
C LYS A 119 2.82 26.53 7.83
N HIS A 120 3.49 26.61 6.68
CA HIS A 120 2.92 27.18 5.46
C HIS A 120 1.86 26.27 4.84
N ILE A 121 2.06 24.96 4.80
CA ILE A 121 1.04 24.01 4.30
C ILE A 121 -0.25 24.12 5.11
N ILE A 122 -0.15 24.19 6.44
CA ILE A 122 -1.34 24.17 7.31
C ILE A 122 -2.06 25.52 7.35
N ASN A 123 -1.32 26.63 7.24
CA ASN A 123 -1.87 27.96 7.54
C ASN A 123 -1.76 28.94 6.36
N MET A 124 -1.57 28.47 5.13
CA MET A 124 -1.37 29.36 3.99
C MET A 124 -2.55 30.32 3.79
N ASP A 125 -3.78 29.83 3.92
CA ASP A 125 -4.99 30.66 3.85
C ASP A 125 -4.94 31.83 4.85
N CYS A 126 -4.56 31.54 6.11
CA CYS A 126 -4.38 32.57 7.13
C CYS A 126 -3.33 33.61 6.72
N TYR A 127 -2.21 33.18 6.12
CA TYR A 127 -1.12 34.08 5.76
C TYR A 127 -1.41 34.88 4.48
N GLN A 128 -2.21 34.39 3.58
CA GLN A 128 -2.58 35.08 2.34
C GLN A 128 -3.82 35.95 2.49
N ASN A 129 -4.87 35.46 3.15
CA ASN A 129 -6.15 36.12 3.19
C ASN A 129 -6.37 36.98 4.44
N TYR A 130 -5.91 36.54 5.61
CA TYR A 130 -6.22 37.14 6.90
C TYR A 130 -5.05 37.84 7.60
N GLN A 131 -3.81 37.79 7.04
CA GLN A 131 -2.64 38.38 7.67
C GLN A 131 -2.34 39.78 7.18
N LEU A 132 -2.08 40.70 8.13
CA LEU A 132 -1.29 41.94 7.92
C LEU A 132 0.12 41.75 8.44
N PHE A 133 1.11 42.33 7.78
CA PHE A 133 2.52 42.18 8.15
C PHE A 133 3.23 43.53 8.24
N LEU A 134 3.95 43.79 9.34
CA LEU A 134 4.66 45.04 9.58
C LEU A 134 6.03 45.05 8.93
N VAL A 135 6.34 46.08 8.15
CA VAL A 135 7.66 46.34 7.57
C VAL A 135 8.12 47.74 7.88
N THR A 136 9.43 47.93 8.01
CA THR A 136 10.01 49.15 8.57
C THR A 136 10.74 50.02 7.56
N SER A 137 11.00 49.50 6.36
CA SER A 137 11.67 50.25 5.27
C SER A 137 11.45 49.60 3.91
N PRO A 138 11.75 50.32 2.78
CA PRO A 138 11.68 49.69 1.44
C PRO A 138 12.62 48.50 1.28
N LEU A 139 13.79 48.48 1.93
CA LEU A 139 14.70 47.33 1.95
C LEU A 139 14.04 46.13 2.62
N MET A 140 13.46 46.31 3.79
CA MET A 140 12.79 45.26 4.56
C MET A 140 11.49 44.80 3.90
N GLU A 141 10.78 45.67 3.22
CA GLU A 141 9.63 45.35 2.41
C GLU A 141 9.99 44.33 1.31
N LYS A 142 11.00 44.64 0.48
CA LYS A 142 11.50 43.70 -0.53
C LYS A 142 12.01 42.39 0.09
N HIS A 143 12.73 42.48 1.19
CA HIS A 143 13.23 41.30 1.91
C HIS A 143 12.10 40.38 2.38
N PHE A 144 11.12 40.92 3.09
CA PHE A 144 10.03 40.10 3.67
C PHE A 144 9.00 39.67 2.63
N ILE A 145 8.72 40.43 1.56
CA ILE A 145 7.91 39.95 0.43
C ILE A 145 8.51 38.68 -0.12
N LYS A 146 9.85 38.67 -0.40
CA LYS A 146 10.53 37.49 -0.93
C LYS A 146 10.64 36.33 0.07
N GLN A 147 11.00 36.62 1.32
CA GLN A 147 11.31 35.62 2.32
C GLN A 147 10.05 35.02 3.00
N CYS A 148 9.00 35.82 3.11
CA CYS A 148 7.75 35.42 3.79
C CYS A 148 6.56 35.21 2.83
N ASP A 149 6.78 35.37 1.52
CA ASP A 149 5.75 35.22 0.48
C ASP A 149 4.54 36.11 0.75
N LEU A 150 4.77 37.42 0.92
CA LEU A 150 3.73 38.39 1.26
C LEU A 150 3.16 39.04 0.00
N ALA A 151 1.85 39.29 -0.01
CA ALA A 151 1.22 40.16 -0.98
C ALA A 151 1.38 41.63 -0.57
N GLU A 152 1.56 42.53 -1.54
CA GLU A 152 1.81 43.96 -1.27
C GLU A 152 0.67 44.68 -0.56
N ASP A 153 -0.56 44.25 -0.79
CA ASP A 153 -1.79 44.79 -0.15
C ASP A 153 -1.93 44.39 1.33
N LYS A 154 -1.08 43.50 1.83
CA LYS A 154 -1.03 43.02 3.23
C LYS A 154 0.03 43.69 4.09
N ILE A 155 0.70 44.70 3.59
CA ILE A 155 1.88 45.31 4.23
C ILE A 155 1.48 46.58 4.98
N ILE A 156 1.88 46.65 6.25
CA ILE A 156 1.82 47.88 7.07
C ILE A 156 3.23 48.51 7.10
N ARG A 157 3.34 49.76 6.70
CA ARG A 157 4.62 50.51 6.65
C ARG A 157 4.73 51.41 7.88
N ALA A 158 5.45 50.96 8.91
CA ALA A 158 5.60 51.71 10.18
C ALA A 158 6.82 51.20 10.98
N GLY A 159 7.19 51.87 12.05
CA GLY A 159 8.21 51.42 12.98
C GLY A 159 7.68 50.36 13.98
N TYR A 160 8.62 49.62 14.57
CA TYR A 160 8.25 48.57 15.57
C TYR A 160 7.76 49.19 16.86
N PRO A 161 6.66 48.68 17.44
CA PRO A 161 6.11 49.17 18.70
C PRO A 161 7.13 49.26 19.86
N CYS A 162 8.05 48.31 19.99
CA CYS A 162 9.04 48.30 21.06
C CYS A 162 10.12 49.38 20.90
N CYS A 163 10.34 49.95 19.70
CA CYS A 163 11.29 50.99 19.45
C CYS A 163 10.66 52.40 19.37
N PHE A 164 9.36 52.52 19.01
CA PHE A 164 8.70 53.81 18.75
C PHE A 164 7.49 54.06 19.67
N TYR A 165 7.44 53.39 20.85
CA TYR A 165 6.41 53.65 21.85
C TYR A 165 6.53 55.04 22.43
N PRO A 166 5.45 55.85 22.51
CA PRO A 166 5.49 57.18 23.09
C PRO A 166 5.59 57.13 24.62
N GLY A 167 6.77 57.25 25.15
CA GLY A 167 7.02 57.21 26.58
C GLY A 167 7.79 55.98 27.08
N LYS A 168 7.71 55.68 28.38
CA LYS A 168 8.43 54.59 29.03
C LYS A 168 7.47 53.59 29.68
N ILE A 169 7.78 52.33 29.56
CA ILE A 169 7.10 51.24 30.24
C ILE A 169 8.03 50.72 31.34
N LYS A 170 7.52 50.47 32.53
CA LYS A 170 8.24 49.83 33.62
C LYS A 170 7.41 48.71 34.23
N THR A 171 7.75 47.48 33.90
CA THR A 171 7.09 46.28 34.42
C THR A 171 7.90 45.57 35.51
N TYR A 172 9.18 46.00 35.69
CA TYR A 172 10.10 45.53 36.73
C TYR A 172 10.97 46.69 37.22
N ASP A 173 11.86 46.45 38.17
CA ASP A 173 12.83 47.48 38.66
C ASP A 173 13.97 47.66 37.63
N HIS A 174 14.07 48.86 37.05
CA HIS A 174 15.05 49.22 36.01
C HIS A 174 16.37 49.82 36.57
N ASP A 175 16.50 50.05 37.87
CA ASP A 175 17.66 50.67 38.43
C ASP A 175 18.82 49.68 38.61
N ILE A 176 19.40 49.28 37.44
CA ILE A 176 20.43 48.26 37.34
C ILE A 176 21.69 48.64 38.10
N LEU A 177 22.14 49.90 38.00
CA LEU A 177 23.34 50.39 38.69
C LEU A 177 23.16 50.32 40.21
N LYS A 178 22.02 50.73 40.73
CA LYS A 178 21.71 50.64 42.15
C LYS A 178 21.61 49.17 42.62
N GLN A 179 20.98 48.31 41.86
CA GLN A 179 20.97 46.88 42.15
C GLN A 179 22.36 46.28 42.31
N LYS A 180 23.31 46.72 41.43
CA LYS A 180 24.70 46.31 41.47
C LYS A 180 25.58 47.14 42.39
N LYS A 181 25.03 48.16 43.06
CA LYS A 181 25.76 49.12 43.95
C LYS A 181 26.91 49.81 43.22
N LEU A 182 26.69 50.18 41.97
CA LEU A 182 27.66 50.92 41.17
C LEU A 182 27.35 52.42 41.16
N PRO A 183 28.38 53.28 40.89
CA PRO A 183 28.21 54.72 40.69
C PRO A 183 27.29 55.05 39.51
N GLU A 184 26.56 56.17 39.60
CA GLU A 184 25.62 56.62 38.58
C GLU A 184 26.32 56.96 37.21
N ASP A 185 27.63 57.29 37.20
CA ASP A 185 28.41 57.52 36.05
C ASP A 185 28.96 56.24 35.38
N THR A 186 28.64 55.06 35.89
CA THR A 186 29.02 53.78 35.29
C THR A 186 28.27 53.56 33.98
N LYS A 187 29.03 53.35 32.88
CA LYS A 187 28.50 53.07 31.56
C LYS A 187 27.97 51.64 31.51
N ILE A 188 26.86 51.43 30.79
CA ILE A 188 26.24 50.11 30.62
C ILE A 188 26.53 49.58 29.21
N ALA A 189 27.24 48.46 29.14
CA ALA A 189 27.44 47.70 27.91
C ALA A 189 26.56 46.46 27.91
N VAL A 190 26.14 46.01 26.71
CA VAL A 190 25.44 44.76 26.55
C VAL A 190 26.15 43.85 25.56
N TYR A 191 26.30 42.56 25.88
CA TYR A 191 26.69 41.54 24.93
C TYR A 191 25.50 40.63 24.61
N ALA A 192 25.00 40.70 23.37
CA ALA A 192 23.80 40.05 22.93
C ALA A 192 24.04 39.16 21.66
N PRO A 193 24.67 37.98 21.84
CA PRO A 193 24.99 37.10 20.74
C PRO A 193 23.81 36.34 20.19
N THR A 194 23.89 35.96 18.93
CA THR A 194 22.95 35.07 18.24
C THR A 194 23.09 33.64 18.71
N TYR A 195 21.96 32.92 18.74
CA TYR A 195 21.95 31.47 18.89
C TYR A 195 22.65 30.77 17.73
N ARG A 196 23.43 29.72 18.01
CA ARG A 196 24.08 28.85 17.01
C ARG A 196 23.28 27.59 16.80
N ASP A 197 22.91 27.28 15.55
CA ASP A 197 22.08 26.14 15.19
C ASP A 197 22.84 24.79 15.30
N ALA A 198 24.16 24.80 15.11
CA ALA A 198 24.99 23.64 15.42
C ALA A 198 25.19 23.53 16.94
N SER A 199 25.26 22.30 17.46
CA SER A 199 25.55 22.00 18.88
C SER A 199 26.96 22.44 19.26
N ALA A 200 27.19 23.76 19.21
CA ALA A 200 28.41 24.39 19.66
C ALA A 200 28.47 24.33 21.20
N THR A 201 28.86 23.18 21.72
CA THR A 201 29.00 22.91 23.17
C THR A 201 29.99 23.86 23.85
N ASN A 202 30.70 24.70 23.09
CA ASN A 202 31.79 25.54 23.58
C ASN A 202 31.68 27.04 23.14
N PHE A 203 30.51 27.50 22.70
CA PHE A 203 30.37 28.88 22.20
C PHE A 203 30.79 29.91 23.24
N PHE A 204 30.27 29.83 24.46
CA PHE A 204 30.54 30.83 25.48
C PHE A 204 32.02 30.88 25.87
N SER A 205 32.69 29.74 26.02
CA SER A 205 34.13 29.71 26.34
C SER A 205 35.04 30.12 25.20
N GLN A 206 34.57 29.99 23.94
CA GLN A 206 35.28 30.54 22.78
C GLN A 206 35.13 32.06 22.70
N ALA A 207 33.91 32.56 22.95
CA ALA A 207 33.59 33.97 22.93
C ALA A 207 34.27 34.71 24.10
N ILE A 208 34.22 34.20 25.29
CA ILE A 208 34.78 34.79 26.52
C ILE A 208 35.66 33.73 27.21
N PRO A 209 36.89 33.55 26.74
CA PRO A 209 37.79 32.54 27.28
C PRO A 209 38.39 32.90 28.64
N ASP A 210 38.37 34.18 29.00
CA ASP A 210 38.97 34.70 30.27
C ASP A 210 38.05 35.75 30.90
N MET A 211 37.21 35.30 31.86
CA MET A 211 36.28 36.17 32.59
C MET A 211 36.97 37.08 33.58
N GLU A 212 38.12 36.70 34.16
CA GLU A 212 38.84 37.54 35.12
C GLU A 212 39.41 38.77 34.38
N LYS A 213 40.07 38.52 33.29
CA LYS A 213 40.60 39.60 32.41
C LYS A 213 39.50 40.55 31.93
N LEU A 214 38.30 39.98 31.58
CA LEU A 214 37.16 40.80 31.22
C LEU A 214 36.72 41.70 32.35
N VAL A 215 36.55 41.17 33.61
CA VAL A 215 36.15 41.95 34.77
C VAL A 215 37.14 43.07 35.04
N ASP A 216 38.42 42.80 35.00
CA ASP A 216 39.47 43.80 35.15
C ASP A 216 39.37 44.98 34.16
N VAL A 217 39.09 44.63 32.89
CA VAL A 217 38.90 45.66 31.85
C VAL A 217 37.62 46.46 32.09
N LEU A 218 36.53 45.84 32.49
CA LEU A 218 35.27 46.51 32.82
C LEU A 218 35.45 47.48 34.02
N GLU A 219 36.19 47.08 35.03
CA GLU A 219 36.45 47.89 36.17
C GLU A 219 37.32 49.10 35.81
N LYS A 220 38.38 48.87 35.06
CA LYS A 220 39.33 49.94 34.60
C LYS A 220 38.63 51.00 33.76
N ASN A 221 37.65 50.61 32.91
CA ASN A 221 36.95 51.54 32.01
C ASN A 221 35.60 52.00 32.54
N ASN A 222 35.24 51.70 33.80
CA ASN A 222 33.97 52.02 34.46
C ASN A 222 32.74 51.54 33.72
N PHE A 223 32.71 50.25 33.30
CA PHE A 223 31.60 49.62 32.65
C PHE A 223 30.92 48.55 33.55
N LEU A 224 29.60 48.42 33.40
CA LEU A 224 28.81 47.21 33.71
C LEU A 224 28.50 46.49 32.40
N LEU A 225 28.80 45.19 32.31
CA LEU A 225 28.45 44.38 31.15
C LEU A 225 27.23 43.52 31.47
N ILE A 226 26.21 43.64 30.64
CA ILE A 226 25.01 42.78 30.66
C ILE A 226 25.21 41.67 29.64
N PHE A 227 25.16 40.41 30.12
CA PHE A 227 25.08 39.24 29.21
C PHE A 227 23.61 38.94 28.89
N LYS A 228 23.14 39.32 27.70
CA LYS A 228 21.80 39.04 27.16
C LYS A 228 21.86 37.83 26.23
N MET A 229 21.88 36.65 26.82
CA MET A 229 21.91 35.40 26.03
C MET A 229 20.53 35.07 25.47
N HIS A 230 20.52 34.45 24.26
CA HIS A 230 19.30 33.93 23.69
C HIS A 230 18.68 32.86 24.62
N PRO A 231 17.34 32.77 24.77
CA PRO A 231 16.70 31.81 25.69
C PRO A 231 17.13 30.35 25.52
N LEU A 232 17.39 29.91 24.28
CA LEU A 232 17.89 28.57 23.98
C LEU A 232 19.33 28.30 24.43
N MET A 233 20.14 29.34 24.53
CA MET A 233 21.53 29.27 25.04
C MET A 233 21.62 29.44 26.55
N ALA A 234 20.59 29.96 27.21
CA ALA A 234 20.58 30.22 28.65
C ALA A 234 20.75 28.92 29.49
N ASN A 235 20.47 27.76 28.92
CA ASN A 235 20.64 26.44 29.54
C ASN A 235 21.99 25.78 29.24
N ASP A 236 22.89 26.44 28.51
CA ASP A 236 24.24 25.95 28.24
C ASP A 236 25.00 25.73 29.53
N PHE A 237 25.65 24.57 29.71
CA PHE A 237 26.32 24.17 30.92
C PHE A 237 27.46 25.13 31.32
N GLN A 238 28.25 25.58 30.33
CA GLN A 238 29.38 26.49 30.58
C GLN A 238 28.86 27.88 31.00
N TYR A 239 27.85 28.38 30.28
CA TYR A 239 27.20 29.64 30.64
C TYR A 239 26.62 29.59 32.06
N GLN A 240 25.95 28.51 32.45
CA GLN A 240 25.38 28.34 33.77
C GLN A 240 26.48 28.28 34.87
N ASN A 241 27.62 27.68 34.63
CA ASN A 241 28.74 27.66 35.57
C ASN A 241 29.33 29.04 35.75
N ILE A 242 29.59 29.75 34.66
CA ILE A 242 30.10 31.16 34.72
C ILE A 242 29.09 32.06 35.43
N LYS A 243 27.79 31.93 35.16
CA LYS A 243 26.73 32.66 35.84
C LYS A 243 26.75 32.42 37.38
N LYS A 244 26.94 31.16 37.82
CA LYS A 244 27.06 30.86 39.25
C LYS A 244 28.26 31.53 39.91
N ILE A 245 29.43 31.50 39.25
CA ILE A 245 30.66 32.06 39.81
C ILE A 245 30.57 33.58 39.87
N TYR A 246 30.09 34.24 38.81
CA TYR A 246 30.09 35.69 38.67
C TYR A 246 28.76 36.39 39.03
N THR A 247 27.76 35.66 39.57
CA THR A 247 26.46 36.23 39.92
C THR A 247 26.57 37.44 40.85
N ASN A 248 27.54 37.44 41.82
CA ASN A 248 27.78 38.50 42.78
C ASN A 248 28.82 39.53 42.29
N CYS A 249 29.36 39.34 41.09
CA CYS A 249 30.29 40.34 40.54
C CYS A 249 29.57 41.68 40.25
N PRO A 250 30.04 42.84 40.75
CA PRO A 250 29.38 44.12 40.51
C PRO A 250 29.35 44.49 39.04
N ARG A 251 30.42 44.18 38.32
CA ARG A 251 30.67 44.62 36.91
C ARG A 251 29.98 43.74 35.88
N VAL A 252 29.31 42.66 36.30
CA VAL A 252 28.63 41.73 35.38
C VAL A 252 27.21 41.50 35.79
N LEU A 253 26.26 41.53 34.84
CA LEU A 253 24.86 41.18 35.02
C LEU A 253 24.46 40.13 34.02
N PHE A 254 23.92 38.97 34.48
CA PHE A 254 23.34 37.96 33.65
C PHE A 254 21.84 38.21 33.54
N TRP A 255 21.39 38.60 32.36
CA TRP A 255 20.00 39.01 32.12
C TRP A 255 18.99 37.88 32.40
N ASP A 256 17.95 38.26 33.15
CA ASP A 256 16.79 37.34 33.31
C ASP A 256 15.86 37.52 32.10
N ASN A 257 15.71 36.45 31.27
CA ASN A 257 14.87 36.46 30.11
C ASN A 257 13.34 36.51 30.41
N ALA A 258 12.93 36.48 31.69
CA ALA A 258 11.57 36.77 32.10
C ALA A 258 11.25 38.28 32.03
N ASN A 259 12.27 39.13 32.05
CA ASN A 259 12.15 40.58 31.96
C ASN A 259 12.32 41.04 30.50
N ASP A 260 11.44 41.96 30.06
CA ASP A 260 11.51 42.52 28.72
C ASP A 260 12.73 43.42 28.57
N PHE A 261 13.66 43.05 27.73
CA PHE A 261 14.93 43.75 27.58
C PHE A 261 14.78 45.12 26.92
N TYR A 262 13.74 45.34 26.13
CA TYR A 262 13.46 46.62 25.47
C TYR A 262 13.19 47.78 26.47
N GLU A 263 12.75 47.44 27.69
CA GLU A 263 12.45 48.46 28.72
C GLU A 263 13.69 49.26 29.22
N ILE A 264 14.92 48.73 28.94
CA ILE A 264 16.17 49.35 29.41
C ILE A 264 17.07 49.81 28.27
N PHE A 265 16.61 49.85 27.04
CA PHE A 265 17.46 50.28 25.90
C PHE A 265 17.97 51.68 26.02
N ASP A 266 17.21 52.56 26.65
CA ASP A 266 17.62 53.95 26.96
C ASP A 266 18.76 54.08 27.97
N GLN A 267 19.16 52.99 28.63
CA GLN A 267 20.28 52.97 29.58
C GLN A 267 21.55 52.35 28.96
N ILE A 268 21.50 51.89 27.70
CA ILE A 268 22.63 51.19 27.08
C ILE A 268 23.52 52.21 26.39
N ASP A 269 24.79 52.30 26.84
CA ASP A 269 25.81 53.12 26.21
C ASP A 269 26.54 52.43 25.07
N LEU A 270 26.72 51.10 25.17
CA LEU A 270 27.48 50.31 24.19
C LEU A 270 26.79 48.96 23.89
N ALA A 271 26.45 48.69 22.65
CA ALA A 271 25.92 47.39 22.22
C ALA A 271 27.00 46.55 21.52
N ILE A 272 27.34 45.43 22.08
CA ILE A 272 28.23 44.43 21.50
C ILE A 272 27.36 43.26 20.98
N VAL A 273 27.29 43.10 19.67
CA VAL A 273 26.43 42.13 18.99
C VAL A 273 27.24 41.34 17.96
N ASP A 274 26.69 40.27 17.53
CA ASP A 274 27.17 39.55 16.34
C ASP A 274 26.18 39.69 15.19
N TYR A 275 25.60 38.60 14.72
CA TYR A 275 24.60 38.55 13.64
C TYR A 275 23.16 38.76 14.16
N SER A 276 23.00 39.28 15.37
CA SER A 276 21.72 39.41 16.05
C SER A 276 20.87 40.57 15.50
N SER A 277 19.60 40.34 15.21
CA SER A 277 18.66 41.36 14.77
C SER A 277 18.40 42.45 15.81
N ILE A 278 18.70 42.20 17.09
CA ILE A 278 18.57 43.17 18.18
C ILE A 278 19.48 44.40 17.97
N PHE A 279 20.53 44.27 17.15
CA PHE A 279 21.34 45.38 16.69
C PHE A 279 20.52 46.53 16.09
N TYR A 280 19.61 46.19 15.19
CA TYR A 280 18.76 47.18 14.53
C TYR A 280 17.74 47.81 15.45
N ASP A 281 17.24 47.06 16.41
CA ASP A 281 16.28 47.57 17.40
C ASP A 281 16.93 48.51 18.39
N MET A 282 18.17 48.21 18.85
CA MET A 282 18.96 49.09 19.69
C MET A 282 19.34 50.36 18.94
N LEU A 283 19.68 50.26 17.66
CA LEU A 283 19.98 51.41 16.80
C LEU A 283 18.74 52.32 16.64
N ALA A 284 17.57 51.74 16.42
CA ALA A 284 16.31 52.49 16.37
C ALA A 284 15.91 53.15 17.71
N SER A 285 16.29 52.54 18.82
CA SER A 285 16.03 53.05 20.16
C SER A 285 17.04 54.08 20.67
N GLY A 286 18.03 54.45 19.82
CA GLY A 286 18.95 55.55 20.06
C GLY A 286 20.26 55.15 20.76
N VAL A 287 20.64 53.89 20.82
CA VAL A 287 22.00 53.47 21.23
C VAL A 287 23.05 54.03 20.26
N LYS A 288 24.10 54.61 20.78
CA LYS A 288 25.04 55.42 20.01
C LYS A 288 26.34 54.71 19.64
N HIS A 289 26.73 53.67 20.38
CA HIS A 289 27.98 52.95 20.15
C HIS A 289 27.75 51.45 19.95
N PHE A 290 28.38 50.91 18.88
CA PHE A 290 28.21 49.50 18.51
C PHE A 290 29.58 48.83 18.30
N ALA A 291 29.64 47.55 18.66
CA ALA A 291 30.70 46.63 18.28
C ALA A 291 30.16 45.34 17.73
N ARG A 292 30.74 44.84 16.65
CA ARG A 292 30.39 43.57 16.00
C ARG A 292 31.42 42.52 16.38
N TYR A 293 31.08 41.66 17.38
CA TYR A 293 31.95 40.58 17.81
C TYR A 293 31.67 39.32 17.00
N ILE A 294 32.43 39.12 15.89
CA ILE A 294 32.19 38.12 14.85
C ILE A 294 33.36 37.13 14.70
N PHE A 295 33.83 36.58 15.84
CA PHE A 295 34.96 35.65 15.89
C PHE A 295 34.81 34.36 15.10
N ASP A 296 33.61 33.97 14.72
CA ASP A 296 33.25 32.78 13.97
C ASP A 296 32.69 33.09 12.58
N TYR A 297 32.89 34.30 12.05
CA TYR A 297 32.44 34.69 10.71
C TYR A 297 33.10 33.86 9.62
N GLY A 298 32.26 33.30 8.70
CA GLY A 298 32.73 32.47 7.59
C GLY A 298 33.06 31.03 7.93
N GLN A 299 32.81 30.58 9.20
CA GLN A 299 32.92 29.16 9.54
C GLN A 299 31.71 28.39 9.03
N GLU A 300 31.96 27.29 8.32
CA GLU A 300 30.88 26.43 7.79
C GLU A 300 29.97 25.86 8.90
N ASN A 301 28.65 25.82 8.64
CA ASN A 301 27.61 25.20 9.49
C ASN A 301 27.35 25.84 10.86
N THR A 302 27.84 27.03 11.14
CA THR A 302 27.60 27.71 12.45
C THR A 302 26.41 28.66 12.40
N LEU A 303 26.03 29.16 11.23
CA LEU A 303 25.05 30.24 11.04
C LEU A 303 24.11 29.96 9.87
N ARG A 304 22.90 30.54 9.95
CA ARG A 304 22.02 30.64 8.78
C ARG A 304 22.63 31.53 7.72
N ASP A 305 22.30 31.24 6.47
CA ASP A 305 22.73 32.09 5.34
C ASP A 305 22.20 33.51 5.47
N PHE A 306 22.93 34.44 4.91
CA PHE A 306 22.52 35.81 4.81
C PHE A 306 21.80 36.07 3.49
N ALA A 307 20.61 36.63 3.56
CA ALA A 307 19.86 37.11 2.38
C ALA A 307 20.32 38.51 1.92
N LEU A 308 20.93 39.27 2.81
CA LEU A 308 21.53 40.56 2.57
C LEU A 308 22.98 40.52 3.06
N ASP A 309 23.89 41.24 2.41
CA ASP A 309 25.30 41.33 2.87
C ASP A 309 25.38 41.90 4.27
N TYR A 310 25.97 41.14 5.19
CA TYR A 310 26.07 41.52 6.61
C TYR A 310 26.96 42.72 6.82
N MET A 311 28.11 42.80 6.11
CA MET A 311 29.11 43.90 6.28
C MET A 311 28.58 45.21 5.79
N GLU A 312 27.89 45.26 4.67
CA GLU A 312 27.29 46.46 4.10
C GLU A 312 26.07 47.00 4.88
N ASN A 313 25.41 46.11 5.64
CA ASN A 313 24.12 46.41 6.28
C ASN A 313 24.21 46.49 7.81
N THR A 314 25.40 46.53 8.37
CA THR A 314 25.67 46.76 9.81
C THR A 314 26.74 47.84 9.97
N CYS A 315 26.86 48.41 11.18
CA CYS A 315 27.90 49.36 11.53
C CYS A 315 28.51 49.03 12.88
N GLY A 316 29.52 49.81 13.26
CA GLY A 316 30.24 49.63 14.52
C GLY A 316 31.55 48.85 14.35
N LYS A 317 32.40 48.92 15.37
CA LYS A 317 33.71 48.31 15.37
C LYS A 317 33.69 46.81 15.22
N ILE A 318 34.48 46.29 14.27
CA ILE A 318 34.62 44.83 14.07
C ILE A 318 35.63 44.29 15.06
N CYS A 319 35.23 43.20 15.77
CA CYS A 319 36.08 42.40 16.65
C CYS A 319 36.02 40.93 16.21
N THR A 320 37.20 40.37 15.86
CA THR A 320 37.35 39.00 15.35
C THR A 320 37.96 38.06 16.41
N ASN A 321 38.39 38.58 17.52
CA ASN A 321 38.98 37.83 18.62
C ASN A 321 38.71 38.51 19.99
N PHE A 322 38.97 37.75 21.07
CA PHE A 322 38.71 38.21 22.43
C PHE A 322 39.54 39.44 22.83
N GLN A 323 40.75 39.61 22.32
CA GLN A 323 41.59 40.79 22.63
C GLN A 323 40.95 42.06 22.05
N GLU A 324 40.52 42.03 20.80
CA GLU A 324 39.79 43.13 20.17
C GLU A 324 38.46 43.43 20.85
N PHE A 325 37.74 42.39 21.33
CA PHE A 325 36.56 42.57 22.16
C PHE A 325 36.84 43.34 23.44
N LEU A 326 37.96 43.08 24.15
CA LEU A 326 38.34 43.82 25.35
C LEU A 326 38.70 45.28 25.05
N GLU A 327 39.27 45.57 23.91
CA GLU A 327 39.67 46.95 23.49
C GLU A 327 38.45 47.84 23.23
N VAL A 328 37.26 47.28 22.97
CA VAL A 328 36.05 48.07 22.74
C VAL A 328 35.73 48.98 23.91
N PHE A 329 35.91 48.52 25.16
CA PHE A 329 35.59 49.27 26.34
C PHE A 329 36.45 50.50 26.55
N SER A 330 37.66 50.53 25.94
CA SER A 330 38.54 51.68 26.03
C SER A 330 38.37 52.69 24.90
N LYS A 331 37.63 52.32 23.83
CA LYS A 331 37.39 53.08 22.62
C LYS A 331 35.91 53.34 22.38
N ALA A 332 35.11 53.27 23.38
CA ALA A 332 33.66 53.36 23.31
C ALA A 332 33.08 54.71 22.94
N ASP A 333 33.92 55.78 22.90
CA ASP A 333 33.49 57.15 22.65
C ASP A 333 33.87 57.64 21.22
N GLU A 334 34.28 56.74 20.32
CA GLU A 334 34.51 57.07 18.90
C GLU A 334 33.19 57.46 18.21
N ASP A 335 33.23 58.49 17.36
CA ASP A 335 32.01 58.96 16.67
C ASP A 335 31.63 58.05 15.49
N GLU A 336 30.52 57.41 15.58
CA GLU A 336 29.92 56.50 14.57
C GLU A 336 28.64 57.08 13.93
N SER A 337 28.32 58.36 14.18
CA SER A 337 27.02 58.95 13.87
C SER A 337 26.62 58.87 12.40
N GLU A 338 27.56 59.02 11.46
CA GLU A 338 27.28 58.91 10.02
C GLU A 338 26.88 57.50 9.58
N GLU A 339 27.61 56.51 10.06
CA GLU A 339 27.30 55.11 9.73
C GLU A 339 25.98 54.68 10.37
N ILE A 340 25.75 55.05 11.60
CA ILE A 340 24.48 54.80 12.32
C ILE A 340 23.32 55.43 11.56
N ALA A 341 23.44 56.71 11.13
CA ALA A 341 22.39 57.36 10.35
C ALA A 341 22.11 56.67 8.99
N ARG A 342 23.18 56.23 8.33
CA ARG A 342 23.08 55.48 7.07
C ARG A 342 22.33 54.16 7.26
N ILE A 343 22.63 53.35 8.28
CA ILE A 343 21.98 52.10 8.56
C ILE A 343 20.56 52.34 9.07
N TYR A 344 20.35 53.34 9.94
CA TYR A 344 19.00 53.72 10.41
C TYR A 344 18.09 53.99 9.21
N LYS A 345 18.49 54.84 8.28
CA LYS A 345 17.70 55.17 7.08
C LYS A 345 17.38 53.94 6.23
N LYS A 346 18.34 53.02 6.05
CA LYS A 346 18.11 51.77 5.32
C LYS A 346 17.04 50.85 5.94
N PHE A 347 16.95 50.77 7.27
CA PHE A 347 16.14 49.80 7.93
C PHE A 347 14.88 50.37 8.57
N TRP A 348 14.78 51.70 8.81
CA TRP A 348 13.74 52.34 9.56
C TRP A 348 13.08 53.53 8.84
N GLU A 349 13.17 53.61 7.51
CA GLU A 349 12.67 54.74 6.72
C GLU A 349 11.18 55.01 6.88
N TYR A 350 10.36 53.95 7.15
CA TYR A 350 8.94 54.12 7.37
C TYR A 350 8.55 54.44 8.82
N ALA A 351 9.51 54.44 9.73
CA ALA A 351 9.27 54.62 11.13
C ALA A 351 9.15 56.11 11.49
N ASP A 352 8.15 56.46 12.25
CA ASP A 352 7.92 57.82 12.80
C ASP A 352 7.16 57.76 14.14
N GLU A 353 6.88 58.90 14.72
CA GLU A 353 6.14 59.07 15.97
C GLU A 353 4.69 58.60 15.92
N HIS A 354 4.10 58.47 14.71
CA HIS A 354 2.77 57.95 14.47
C HIS A 354 2.70 56.46 14.13
N SER A 355 3.83 55.75 14.23
CA SER A 355 3.93 54.34 13.81
C SER A 355 2.92 53.43 14.49
N LEU A 356 2.68 53.61 15.81
CA LEU A 356 1.71 52.75 16.53
C LEU A 356 0.27 53.04 16.16
N GLU A 357 -0.04 54.30 15.90
CA GLU A 357 -1.36 54.72 15.38
C GLU A 357 -1.65 54.12 14.00
N LYS A 358 -0.68 54.25 13.08
CA LYS A 358 -0.74 53.62 11.73
C LYS A 358 -0.99 52.12 11.79
N ILE A 359 -0.32 51.41 12.72
CA ILE A 359 -0.49 49.97 12.91
C ILE A 359 -1.90 49.64 13.37
N VAL A 360 -2.40 50.36 14.38
CA VAL A 360 -3.74 50.11 14.92
C VAL A 360 -4.83 50.43 13.90
N ASP A 361 -4.73 51.54 13.21
CA ASP A 361 -5.69 51.97 12.22
C ASP A 361 -5.69 51.04 10.99
N ALA A 362 -4.56 50.60 10.51
CA ALA A 362 -4.45 49.60 9.45
C ALA A 362 -5.14 48.30 9.83
N ALA A 363 -4.92 47.81 11.03
CA ALA A 363 -5.57 46.56 11.50
C ALA A 363 -7.09 46.74 11.73
N PHE A 364 -7.51 47.94 12.15
CA PHE A 364 -8.91 48.24 12.36
C PHE A 364 -9.71 48.38 11.04
N LEU A 365 -9.08 48.95 10.01
CA LEU A 365 -9.68 49.17 8.69
C LEU A 365 -9.61 47.95 7.77
N PHE A 366 -8.72 47.03 8.07
CA PHE A 366 -8.55 45.85 7.24
C PHE A 366 -9.76 44.93 7.22
N GLU A 367 -10.21 44.58 6.02
CA GLU A 367 -11.25 43.57 5.80
C GLU A 367 -10.63 42.38 5.07
N PRO A 368 -10.63 41.21 5.71
CA PRO A 368 -10.19 39.98 5.03
C PRO A 368 -11.08 39.70 3.81
N ASP A 369 -10.48 39.26 2.72
CA ASP A 369 -11.23 38.82 1.55
C ASP A 369 -11.66 37.35 1.74
N GLU A 370 -12.81 37.16 2.40
CA GLU A 370 -13.38 35.82 2.66
C GLU A 370 -13.90 35.13 1.37
N SER A 371 -14.01 35.86 0.25
CA SER A 371 -14.47 35.31 -1.02
C SER A 371 -13.37 34.60 -1.81
N LYS A 372 -12.12 34.81 -1.43
CA LYS A 372 -10.95 34.32 -2.15
C LYS A 372 -10.45 33.00 -1.52
N GLU A 373 -11.10 31.89 -1.95
CA GLU A 373 -10.55 30.57 -1.63
C GLU A 373 -9.23 30.36 -2.37
N LEU A 374 -8.20 29.90 -1.64
CA LEU A 374 -6.96 29.49 -2.27
C LEU A 374 -7.14 28.12 -2.96
N PRO A 375 -6.53 27.91 -4.13
CA PRO A 375 -6.64 26.65 -4.85
C PRO A 375 -6.09 25.49 -4.02
N THR A 376 -6.46 24.29 -4.41
CA THR A 376 -5.93 23.04 -3.83
C THR A 376 -4.79 22.51 -4.69
N LEU A 377 -3.72 22.04 -4.05
CA LEU A 377 -2.68 21.27 -4.69
C LEU A 377 -3.01 19.79 -4.55
N TYR A 378 -3.13 19.09 -5.67
CA TYR A 378 -3.31 17.65 -5.71
C TYR A 378 -2.00 17.00 -6.14
N SER A 379 -1.58 15.98 -5.43
CA SER A 379 -0.41 15.18 -5.81
C SER A 379 -0.75 13.70 -5.81
N PHE A 380 -0.23 12.97 -6.80
CA PHE A 380 -0.46 11.54 -6.95
C PHE A 380 0.87 10.79 -6.99
N ASP A 381 0.95 9.66 -6.28
CA ASP A 381 1.97 8.68 -6.56
C ASP A 381 1.71 8.04 -7.94
N ILE A 382 2.68 7.35 -8.50
CA ILE A 382 2.62 6.79 -9.86
C ILE A 382 2.36 5.29 -9.82
N PHE A 383 3.32 4.53 -9.28
CA PHE A 383 3.21 3.06 -9.25
C PHE A 383 2.18 2.62 -8.21
N ASP A 384 1.39 1.63 -8.60
CA ASP A 384 0.29 1.11 -7.79
C ASP A 384 -0.78 2.16 -7.41
N THR A 385 -0.71 3.34 -8.05
CA THR A 385 -1.70 4.43 -7.93
C THR A 385 -2.30 4.81 -9.29
N LEU A 386 -1.51 5.22 -10.26
CA LEU A 386 -1.94 5.55 -11.63
C LEU A 386 -1.64 4.42 -12.61
N ILE A 387 -0.52 3.76 -12.44
CA ILE A 387 -0.09 2.61 -13.20
C ILE A 387 0.33 1.47 -12.27
N GLY A 388 0.02 0.25 -12.66
CA GLY A 388 0.47 -0.95 -11.99
C GLY A 388 1.24 -1.87 -12.92
N ARG A 389 1.55 -3.07 -12.46
CA ARG A 389 2.17 -4.13 -13.27
C ARG A 389 1.20 -5.29 -13.46
N SER A 390 1.17 -5.88 -14.65
CA SER A 390 0.37 -7.08 -14.93
C SER A 390 0.77 -8.25 -14.02
N THR A 391 1.99 -8.26 -13.52
CA THR A 391 2.54 -9.22 -12.54
C THR A 391 2.27 -8.86 -11.09
N LEU A 392 1.68 -7.71 -10.81
CA LEU A 392 1.46 -7.11 -9.50
C LEU A 392 2.77 -6.76 -8.76
N LEU A 393 3.73 -7.66 -8.73
CA LEU A 393 5.01 -7.49 -8.04
C LEU A 393 6.17 -7.28 -9.01
N PRO A 394 7.13 -6.39 -8.71
CA PRO A 394 8.31 -6.15 -9.57
C PRO A 394 9.13 -7.41 -9.88
N ILE A 395 9.15 -8.39 -8.98
CA ILE A 395 9.89 -9.64 -9.18
C ILE A 395 9.40 -10.41 -10.42
N GLY A 396 8.13 -10.27 -10.81
CA GLY A 396 7.62 -10.84 -12.06
C GLY A 396 8.28 -10.25 -13.29
N VAL A 397 8.59 -8.96 -13.27
CA VAL A 397 9.35 -8.28 -14.34
C VAL A 397 10.77 -8.86 -14.42
N PHE A 398 11.41 -9.14 -13.30
CA PHE A 398 12.77 -9.70 -13.30
C PHE A 398 12.82 -11.15 -13.79
N TYR A 399 11.75 -11.93 -13.61
CA TYR A 399 11.61 -13.22 -14.29
C TYR A 399 11.49 -13.04 -15.80
N HIS A 400 10.73 -12.04 -16.26
CA HIS A 400 10.60 -11.75 -17.69
C HIS A 400 11.93 -11.35 -18.34
N VAL A 401 12.72 -10.49 -17.66
CA VAL A 401 14.10 -10.17 -18.09
C VAL A 401 14.97 -11.43 -18.13
N GLN A 402 14.83 -12.31 -17.14
CA GLN A 402 15.58 -13.57 -17.08
C GLN A 402 15.25 -14.47 -18.28
N ASP A 403 14.00 -14.53 -18.70
CA ASP A 403 13.58 -15.32 -19.87
C ASP A 403 14.13 -14.72 -21.16
N LYS A 404 14.05 -13.39 -21.36
CA LYS A 404 14.72 -12.70 -22.50
C LYS A 404 16.23 -12.97 -22.54
N MET A 405 16.88 -13.02 -21.36
CA MET A 405 18.32 -13.35 -21.27
C MET A 405 18.63 -14.79 -21.69
N ARG A 406 17.76 -15.75 -21.36
CA ARG A 406 17.91 -17.16 -21.73
C ARG A 406 17.82 -17.37 -23.23
N GLU A 407 16.95 -16.64 -23.91
CA GLU A 407 16.74 -16.69 -25.36
C GLU A 407 17.79 -15.92 -26.16
N SER A 408 18.52 -15.03 -25.50
CA SER A 408 19.49 -14.17 -26.15
C SER A 408 20.69 -14.94 -26.71
N LYS A 409 21.18 -14.46 -27.85
CA LYS A 409 22.46 -14.89 -28.43
C LYS A 409 23.67 -14.34 -27.67
N LEU A 410 23.49 -13.29 -26.86
CA LEU A 410 24.55 -12.72 -26.04
C LEU A 410 24.80 -13.63 -24.84
N GLU A 411 26.03 -14.05 -24.69
CA GLU A 411 26.41 -14.96 -23.62
C GLU A 411 26.47 -14.24 -22.27
N TYR A 412 25.83 -14.84 -21.27
CA TYR A 412 25.88 -14.38 -19.87
C TYR A 412 26.39 -15.52 -18.98
N PRO A 413 27.00 -15.22 -17.82
CA PRO A 413 27.33 -16.24 -16.83
C PRO A 413 26.08 -17.07 -16.46
N LYS A 414 26.22 -18.39 -16.41
CA LYS A 414 25.10 -19.31 -16.12
C LYS A 414 24.35 -18.93 -14.86
N TYR A 415 25.06 -18.51 -13.81
CA TYR A 415 24.44 -18.12 -12.55
C TYR A 415 23.49 -16.93 -12.67
N ILE A 416 23.83 -15.90 -13.47
CA ILE A 416 22.93 -14.77 -13.73
C ILE A 416 21.71 -15.21 -14.52
N LYS A 417 21.90 -16.01 -15.59
CA LYS A 417 20.80 -16.53 -16.40
C LYS A 417 19.76 -17.30 -15.60
N GLU A 418 20.18 -17.96 -14.53
CA GLU A 418 19.30 -18.79 -13.70
C GLU A 418 18.72 -18.05 -12.48
N ASN A 419 19.33 -16.93 -12.04
CA ASN A 419 19.02 -16.28 -10.78
C ASN A 419 18.80 -14.76 -10.88
N PHE A 420 18.61 -14.21 -12.05
CA PHE A 420 18.46 -12.74 -12.22
C PHE A 420 17.34 -12.16 -11.35
N TYR A 421 16.23 -12.87 -11.22
CA TYR A 421 15.11 -12.50 -10.36
C TYR A 421 15.47 -12.31 -8.88
N LYS A 422 16.57 -12.92 -8.41
CA LYS A 422 17.12 -12.71 -7.06
C LYS A 422 18.22 -11.65 -7.04
N ILE A 423 19.07 -11.68 -8.07
CA ILE A 423 20.25 -10.81 -8.18
C ILE A 423 19.82 -9.35 -8.26
N ARG A 424 18.82 -9.05 -9.07
CA ARG A 424 18.37 -7.68 -9.33
C ARG A 424 17.83 -6.97 -8.07
N PRO A 425 16.87 -7.55 -7.29
CA PRO A 425 16.42 -6.96 -6.03
C PRO A 425 17.53 -6.90 -4.97
N TRP A 426 18.42 -7.89 -4.94
CA TRP A 426 19.54 -7.89 -4.02
C TRP A 426 20.53 -6.75 -4.34
N ALA A 427 20.85 -6.52 -5.61
CA ALA A 427 21.72 -5.42 -6.03
C ALA A 427 21.13 -4.06 -5.63
N GLU A 428 19.83 -3.84 -5.87
CA GLU A 428 19.13 -2.65 -5.43
C GLU A 428 19.25 -2.45 -3.91
N SER A 429 18.91 -3.47 -3.13
CA SER A 429 19.00 -3.42 -1.67
C SER A 429 20.42 -3.12 -1.17
N ASN A 430 21.44 -3.70 -1.82
CA ASN A 430 22.84 -3.48 -1.49
C ASN A 430 23.29 -2.03 -1.74
N VAL A 431 22.88 -1.45 -2.89
CA VAL A 431 23.18 -0.05 -3.23
C VAL A 431 22.44 0.90 -2.28
N ARG A 432 21.18 0.67 -1.97
CA ARG A 432 20.40 1.45 -1.00
C ARG A 432 21.05 1.44 0.39
N GLU A 433 21.51 0.27 0.84
CA GLU A 433 22.18 0.14 2.13
C GLU A 433 23.51 0.90 2.16
N TYR A 434 24.31 0.82 1.08
CA TYR A 434 25.55 1.59 0.95
C TYR A 434 25.27 3.09 1.02
N TYR A 435 24.28 3.59 0.27
CA TYR A 435 23.91 5.02 0.25
C TYR A 435 23.44 5.50 1.62
N ARG A 436 22.63 4.70 2.32
CA ARG A 436 22.16 5.00 3.68
C ARG A 436 23.31 5.10 4.68
N LYS A 437 24.27 4.17 4.63
CA LYS A 437 25.41 4.13 5.57
C LYS A 437 26.47 5.17 5.28
N SER A 438 26.66 5.51 4.02
CA SER A 438 27.71 6.44 3.60
C SER A 438 27.28 7.93 3.50
N ILE A 439 26.02 8.24 3.83
CA ILE A 439 25.46 9.58 3.62
C ILE A 439 26.28 10.71 4.26
N VAL A 440 26.86 10.47 5.44
CA VAL A 440 27.68 11.45 6.18
C VAL A 440 29.04 11.66 5.50
N LEU A 441 29.53 10.65 4.77
CA LEU A 441 30.84 10.66 4.12
C LEU A 441 30.79 11.19 2.68
N ARG A 442 29.61 11.20 2.06
CA ARG A 442 29.42 11.61 0.67
C ARG A 442 29.06 13.11 0.58
N LYS A 443 29.69 13.80 -0.34
CA LYS A 443 29.44 15.24 -0.59
C LYS A 443 28.05 15.50 -1.17
N ASP A 444 27.51 14.56 -1.96
CA ASP A 444 26.23 14.69 -2.64
C ASP A 444 24.99 14.57 -1.74
N ARG A 445 25.18 14.00 -0.54
CA ARG A 445 24.12 13.77 0.48
C ARG A 445 22.83 13.11 -0.05
N ARG A 446 22.90 12.48 -1.22
CA ARG A 446 21.73 11.79 -1.80
C ARG A 446 21.29 10.63 -0.91
N THR A 447 19.98 10.50 -0.72
CA THR A 447 19.34 9.37 -0.03
C THR A 447 18.76 8.37 -1.00
N GLU A 448 18.53 8.78 -2.26
CA GLU A 448 17.96 7.92 -3.31
C GLU A 448 19.04 7.47 -4.30
N ILE A 449 18.83 6.26 -4.83
CA ILE A 449 19.69 5.62 -5.83
C ILE A 449 19.15 5.83 -7.24
N THR A 450 19.97 5.55 -8.25
CA THR A 450 19.57 5.58 -9.65
C THR A 450 19.58 4.18 -10.27
N PHE A 451 18.91 4.04 -11.40
CA PHE A 451 18.88 2.81 -12.19
C PHE A 451 20.29 2.36 -12.60
N ASP A 452 21.13 3.30 -12.99
CA ASP A 452 22.51 3.03 -13.37
C ASP A 452 23.35 2.45 -12.24
N LEU A 453 23.25 2.99 -11.04
CA LEU A 453 23.98 2.49 -9.86
C LEU A 453 23.66 1.02 -9.54
N ILE A 454 22.42 0.59 -9.77
CA ILE A 454 22.02 -0.80 -9.57
C ILE A 454 22.74 -1.70 -10.57
N TYR A 455 22.78 -1.29 -11.84
CA TYR A 455 23.41 -2.07 -12.91
C TYR A 455 24.93 -2.02 -12.87
N GLU A 456 25.52 -0.91 -12.44
CA GLU A 456 26.95 -0.85 -12.14
C GLU A 456 27.33 -1.87 -11.07
N ARG A 457 26.49 -2.01 -10.03
CA ARG A 457 26.71 -3.01 -8.99
C ARG A 457 26.62 -4.44 -9.50
N ILE A 458 25.67 -4.76 -10.40
CA ILE A 458 25.57 -6.08 -11.04
C ILE A 458 26.78 -6.32 -11.93
N LYS A 459 27.20 -5.33 -12.74
CA LYS A 459 28.37 -5.38 -13.60
C LYS A 459 29.64 -5.70 -12.83
N GLU A 460 29.89 -4.97 -11.74
CA GLU A 460 31.08 -5.21 -10.88
C GLU A 460 31.13 -6.62 -10.32
N LEU A 461 30.01 -7.10 -9.75
CA LEU A 461 29.94 -8.38 -9.07
C LEU A 461 30.11 -9.58 -10.01
N TYR A 462 29.63 -9.46 -11.21
CA TYR A 462 29.61 -10.58 -12.18
C TYR A 462 30.53 -10.35 -13.36
N SER A 463 31.35 -9.29 -13.31
CA SER A 463 32.33 -8.93 -14.37
C SER A 463 31.69 -8.87 -15.76
N LEU A 464 30.51 -8.24 -15.85
CA LEU A 464 29.83 -8.09 -17.12
C LEU A 464 30.51 -7.03 -18.00
N THR A 465 30.41 -7.18 -19.31
CA THR A 465 30.81 -6.14 -20.26
C THR A 465 29.81 -4.98 -20.28
N ASP A 466 30.20 -3.85 -20.84
CA ASP A 466 29.28 -2.71 -21.07
C ASP A 466 28.10 -3.13 -21.92
N GLU A 467 28.33 -3.87 -23.00
CA GLU A 467 27.30 -4.37 -23.92
C GLU A 467 26.29 -5.26 -23.17
N GLN A 468 26.76 -6.20 -22.35
CA GLN A 468 25.90 -7.07 -21.54
C GLN A 468 25.05 -6.25 -20.55
N THR A 469 25.66 -5.26 -19.91
CA THR A 469 25.00 -4.42 -18.92
C THR A 469 23.95 -3.53 -19.55
N GLU A 470 24.27 -2.85 -20.65
CA GLU A 470 23.31 -2.00 -21.38
C GLU A 470 22.14 -2.81 -21.95
N GLN A 471 22.42 -4.04 -22.42
CA GLN A 471 21.36 -4.92 -22.90
C GLN A 471 20.41 -5.35 -21.77
N LEU A 472 20.93 -5.64 -20.57
CA LEU A 472 20.08 -5.94 -19.39
C LEU A 472 19.21 -4.74 -18.99
N LYS A 473 19.79 -3.53 -18.96
CA LYS A 473 19.02 -2.30 -18.70
C LYS A 473 17.89 -2.14 -19.72
N LYS A 474 18.20 -2.33 -21.01
CA LYS A 474 17.22 -2.22 -22.07
C LYS A 474 16.08 -3.23 -21.89
N TRP A 475 16.39 -4.49 -21.58
CA TRP A 475 15.37 -5.50 -21.32
C TRP A 475 14.52 -5.19 -20.11
N GLU A 476 15.09 -4.68 -19.00
CA GLU A 476 14.29 -4.30 -17.85
C GLU A 476 13.30 -3.20 -18.21
N LEU A 477 13.74 -2.17 -18.91
CA LEU A 477 12.85 -1.09 -19.36
C LEU A 477 11.79 -1.60 -20.37
N GLU A 478 12.14 -2.50 -21.28
CA GLU A 478 11.18 -3.13 -22.20
C GLU A 478 10.15 -3.95 -21.41
N CYS A 479 10.59 -4.80 -20.49
CA CYS A 479 9.70 -5.61 -19.66
C CYS A 479 8.79 -4.77 -18.75
N GLU A 480 9.31 -3.70 -18.13
CA GLU A 480 8.49 -2.75 -17.35
C GLU A 480 7.43 -2.08 -18.25
N TYR A 481 7.80 -1.71 -19.47
CA TYR A 481 6.85 -1.15 -20.42
C TYR A 481 5.78 -2.17 -20.85
N GLU A 482 6.17 -3.38 -21.20
CA GLU A 482 5.27 -4.46 -21.60
C GLU A 482 4.27 -4.79 -20.49
N THR A 483 4.74 -4.87 -19.25
CA THR A 483 3.93 -5.25 -18.08
C THR A 483 3.11 -4.13 -17.46
N SER A 484 3.39 -2.86 -17.79
CA SER A 484 2.66 -1.74 -17.21
C SER A 484 1.21 -1.71 -17.69
N ILE A 485 0.29 -1.52 -16.74
CA ILE A 485 -1.16 -1.42 -16.93
C ILE A 485 -1.70 -0.15 -16.25
N PRO A 486 -2.69 0.54 -16.84
CA PRO A 486 -3.32 1.71 -16.22
C PRO A 486 -4.28 1.31 -15.09
N TYR A 487 -4.53 2.25 -14.15
CA TYR A 487 -5.66 2.23 -13.24
C TYR A 487 -6.71 3.28 -13.69
N PRO A 488 -7.70 2.87 -14.50
CA PRO A 488 -8.59 3.80 -15.20
C PRO A 488 -9.36 4.77 -14.29
N GLU A 489 -9.82 4.29 -13.13
CA GLU A 489 -10.57 5.11 -12.16
C GLU A 489 -9.73 6.26 -11.61
N LYS A 490 -8.46 5.99 -11.26
CA LYS A 490 -7.55 7.02 -10.75
C LYS A 490 -7.11 7.98 -11.84
N ILE A 491 -6.91 7.49 -13.05
CA ILE A 491 -6.61 8.33 -14.22
C ILE A 491 -7.80 9.25 -14.51
N GLN A 492 -9.02 8.75 -14.44
CA GLN A 492 -10.21 9.57 -14.62
C GLN A 492 -10.31 10.66 -13.55
N GLN A 493 -10.02 10.32 -12.28
CA GLN A 493 -9.96 11.30 -11.21
C GLN A 493 -8.96 12.44 -11.49
N VAL A 494 -7.77 12.11 -12.03
CA VAL A 494 -6.78 13.12 -12.43
C VAL A 494 -7.34 14.02 -13.54
N LYS A 495 -7.99 13.43 -14.56
CA LYS A 495 -8.59 14.19 -15.66
C LYS A 495 -9.67 15.14 -15.18
N ASP A 496 -10.55 14.68 -14.30
CA ASP A 496 -11.62 15.48 -13.72
C ASP A 496 -11.07 16.69 -12.94
N LEU A 497 -9.99 16.50 -12.18
CA LEU A 497 -9.30 17.59 -11.46
C LEU A 497 -8.69 18.63 -12.42
N ILE A 498 -8.06 18.17 -13.50
CA ILE A 498 -7.48 19.07 -14.52
C ILE A 498 -8.60 19.88 -15.22
N GLU A 499 -9.73 19.24 -15.57
CA GLU A 499 -10.88 19.91 -16.17
C GLU A 499 -11.51 20.95 -15.23
N GLN A 500 -11.43 20.73 -13.92
CA GLN A 500 -11.86 21.69 -12.89
C GLN A 500 -10.88 22.86 -12.70
N GLY A 501 -9.72 22.82 -13.37
CA GLY A 501 -8.68 23.84 -13.26
C GLY A 501 -7.80 23.70 -12.01
N GLU A 502 -7.81 22.55 -11.35
CA GLU A 502 -7.00 22.28 -10.17
C GLU A 502 -5.53 22.01 -10.56
N THR A 503 -4.62 22.28 -9.65
CA THR A 503 -3.20 21.99 -9.87
C THR A 503 -2.88 20.55 -9.47
N VAL A 504 -2.43 19.76 -10.44
CA VAL A 504 -2.05 18.35 -10.25
C VAL A 504 -0.56 18.16 -10.53
N VAL A 505 0.12 17.44 -9.63
CA VAL A 505 1.54 17.06 -9.76
C VAL A 505 1.72 15.58 -9.46
N LEU A 506 2.77 14.97 -10.00
CA LEU A 506 3.12 13.57 -9.78
C LEU A 506 4.38 13.47 -8.91
N ILE A 507 4.35 12.61 -7.88
CA ILE A 507 5.45 12.45 -6.92
C ILE A 507 5.71 10.96 -6.72
N SER A 508 6.89 10.47 -7.09
CA SER A 508 7.19 9.03 -6.96
C SER A 508 8.59 8.75 -6.44
N ASP A 509 8.67 7.80 -5.48
CA ASP A 509 9.93 7.21 -5.04
C ASP A 509 10.33 6.09 -6.01
N MET A 510 11.11 6.43 -7.05
CA MET A 510 11.48 5.49 -8.12
C MET A 510 12.87 5.77 -8.68
N TYR A 511 13.63 4.70 -8.88
CA TYR A 511 14.99 4.73 -9.44
C TYR A 511 15.02 4.74 -10.98
N LEU A 512 13.92 4.40 -11.66
CA LEU A 512 13.87 4.35 -13.12
C LEU A 512 14.06 5.75 -13.74
N PRO A 513 14.64 5.84 -14.95
CA PRO A 513 14.89 7.12 -15.62
C PRO A 513 13.61 7.94 -15.86
N LYS A 514 13.65 9.23 -15.64
CA LYS A 514 12.51 10.15 -15.77
C LYS A 514 11.80 10.07 -17.12
N GLU A 515 12.57 10.07 -18.20
CA GLU A 515 12.02 9.99 -19.56
C GLU A 515 11.30 8.65 -19.81
N PHE A 516 11.76 7.59 -19.16
CA PHE A 516 11.09 6.30 -19.22
C PHE A 516 9.78 6.31 -18.43
N ILE A 517 9.75 6.91 -17.23
CA ILE A 517 8.52 7.09 -16.44
C ILE A 517 7.49 7.89 -17.23
N LYS A 518 7.89 8.99 -17.88
CA LYS A 518 7.00 9.76 -18.77
C LYS A 518 6.44 8.89 -19.90
N LYS A 519 7.27 8.02 -20.51
CA LYS A 519 6.80 7.09 -21.54
C LYS A 519 5.75 6.10 -21.01
N LEU A 520 5.91 5.60 -19.76
CA LEU A 520 4.92 4.75 -19.11
C LEU A 520 3.60 5.50 -18.86
N LEU A 521 3.71 6.73 -18.38
CA LEU A 521 2.56 7.60 -18.12
C LEU A 521 1.80 7.92 -19.42
N CYS A 522 2.52 8.28 -20.49
CA CYS A 522 1.92 8.51 -21.81
C CYS A 522 1.26 7.24 -22.39
N LYS A 523 1.80 6.05 -22.14
CA LYS A 523 1.17 4.77 -22.53
C LYS A 523 -0.17 4.58 -21.82
N ALA A 524 -0.24 4.95 -20.53
CA ALA A 524 -1.45 4.82 -19.73
C ALA A 524 -2.51 5.86 -20.13
N GLU A 525 -2.11 7.14 -20.22
CA GLU A 525 -2.93 8.27 -20.67
C GLU A 525 -2.00 9.43 -21.05
N PRO A 526 -2.06 9.98 -22.26
CA PRO A 526 -1.12 11.01 -22.74
C PRO A 526 -1.01 12.24 -21.82
N ILE A 527 -2.10 12.71 -21.23
CA ILE A 527 -2.10 13.90 -20.36
C ILE A 527 -1.22 13.73 -19.13
N LEU A 528 -1.05 12.49 -18.63
CA LEU A 528 -0.22 12.22 -17.47
C LEU A 528 1.27 12.50 -17.73
N GLY A 529 1.72 12.33 -18.97
CA GLY A 529 3.10 12.61 -19.36
C GLY A 529 3.45 14.10 -19.39
N GLU A 530 2.44 14.98 -19.43
CA GLU A 530 2.61 16.43 -19.46
C GLU A 530 2.61 17.05 -18.07
N LEU A 531 2.16 16.33 -17.04
CA LEU A 531 2.10 16.82 -15.67
C LEU A 531 3.50 17.02 -15.06
N PRO A 532 3.65 18.01 -14.14
CA PRO A 532 4.88 18.17 -13.39
C PRO A 532 5.23 16.89 -12.63
N LEU A 533 6.41 16.32 -12.90
CA LEU A 533 6.88 15.06 -12.34
C LEU A 533 8.06 15.29 -11.39
N PHE A 534 7.88 14.89 -10.14
CA PHE A 534 8.88 14.90 -9.08
C PHE A 534 9.31 13.46 -8.77
N LEU A 535 10.51 13.11 -9.18
CA LEU A 535 11.04 11.76 -9.08
C LEU A 535 12.20 11.71 -8.11
N SER A 536 12.16 10.79 -7.14
CA SER A 536 13.19 10.68 -6.10
C SER A 536 14.61 10.51 -6.66
N SER A 537 14.76 9.78 -7.76
CA SER A 537 16.06 9.59 -8.42
C SER A 537 16.65 10.87 -9.02
N ASP A 538 15.81 11.81 -9.48
CA ASP A 538 16.28 13.11 -10.01
C ASP A 538 16.76 14.04 -8.89
N TYR A 539 15.93 14.18 -7.85
CA TYR A 539 16.22 15.05 -6.70
C TYR A 539 17.25 14.46 -5.74
N GLY A 540 17.38 13.13 -5.70
CA GLY A 540 18.23 12.43 -4.74
C GLY A 540 17.62 12.33 -3.34
N THR A 541 16.35 12.65 -3.20
CA THR A 541 15.56 12.69 -1.96
C THR A 541 14.38 11.72 -2.05
N GLN A 542 13.76 11.38 -0.91
CA GLN A 542 12.66 10.40 -0.85
C GLN A 542 11.43 10.96 -0.14
N LYS A 543 10.24 10.45 -0.49
CA LYS A 543 9.00 10.70 0.26
C LYS A 543 9.14 10.25 1.73
N THR A 544 9.76 9.08 1.94
CA THR A 544 9.95 8.49 3.28
C THR A 544 10.76 9.36 4.22
N THR A 545 11.65 10.20 3.71
CA THR A 545 12.43 11.18 4.48
C THR A 545 11.80 12.57 4.54
N LYS A 546 10.63 12.76 3.93
CA LYS A 546 9.89 14.04 3.74
C LYS A 546 10.52 14.99 2.72
N GLU A 547 11.81 14.82 2.43
CA GLU A 547 12.59 15.77 1.63
C GLU A 547 12.03 15.96 0.21
N LEU A 548 11.54 14.90 -0.42
CA LEU A 548 10.91 15.02 -1.75
C LEU A 548 9.64 15.91 -1.72
N PHE A 549 8.85 15.86 -0.64
CA PHE A 549 7.73 16.81 -0.48
C PHE A 549 8.20 18.25 -0.28
N PHE A 550 9.38 18.44 0.32
CA PHE A 550 9.98 19.77 0.46
C PHE A 550 10.45 20.31 -0.91
N ASP A 551 11.03 19.45 -1.75
CA ASP A 551 11.40 19.81 -3.11
C ASP A 551 10.18 20.22 -3.93
N VAL A 552 9.07 19.50 -3.82
CA VAL A 552 7.78 19.86 -4.44
C VAL A 552 7.28 21.21 -3.93
N TYR A 553 7.25 21.41 -2.60
CA TYR A 553 6.82 22.66 -1.98
C TYR A 553 7.58 23.88 -2.56
N HIS A 554 8.88 23.76 -2.70
CA HIS A 554 9.71 24.83 -3.25
C HIS A 554 9.53 25.02 -4.76
N ALA A 555 9.40 23.93 -5.51
CA ALA A 555 9.28 23.97 -6.96
C ALA A 555 7.94 24.53 -7.47
N VAL A 556 6.84 24.26 -6.77
CA VAL A 556 5.50 24.73 -7.15
C VAL A 556 5.18 26.13 -6.63
N GLU A 557 6.13 26.82 -5.98
CA GLU A 557 5.90 28.12 -5.36
C GLU A 557 4.62 28.16 -4.51
N TYR A 558 4.58 27.32 -3.49
CA TYR A 558 3.37 26.94 -2.75
C TYR A 558 2.53 28.14 -2.24
N ARG A 559 1.37 28.30 -2.87
CA ARG A 559 0.33 29.29 -2.52
C ARG A 559 -1.07 28.65 -2.49
N PHE A 560 -1.16 27.47 -1.95
CA PHE A 560 -2.36 26.65 -1.89
C PHE A 560 -2.95 26.69 -0.48
N GLY A 561 -4.29 26.70 -0.40
CA GLY A 561 -5.01 26.61 0.87
C GLY A 561 -4.98 25.18 1.44
N LYS A 562 -4.82 24.18 0.58
CA LYS A 562 -4.82 22.78 0.92
C LYS A 562 -3.89 21.99 0.00
N TRP A 563 -3.27 20.94 0.52
CA TRP A 563 -2.52 19.96 -0.25
C TRP A 563 -3.07 18.56 0.04
N ILE A 564 -3.50 17.84 -1.00
CA ILE A 564 -4.04 16.49 -0.92
C ILE A 564 -3.12 15.56 -1.70
N HIS A 565 -2.64 14.49 -1.06
CA HIS A 565 -1.78 13.48 -1.68
C HIS A 565 -2.48 12.13 -1.76
N TYR A 566 -2.46 11.52 -2.94
CA TYR A 566 -3.02 10.20 -3.22
C TYR A 566 -1.92 9.18 -3.45
N GLY A 567 -2.00 8.02 -2.79
CA GLY A 567 -1.05 6.93 -2.98
C GLY A 567 -1.48 5.65 -2.28
N ASP A 568 -0.72 4.58 -2.48
CA ASP A 568 -1.00 3.24 -1.94
C ASP A 568 -0.23 2.94 -0.65
N ASN A 569 0.97 3.52 -0.51
CA ASN A 569 1.86 3.21 0.60
C ASN A 569 1.45 3.94 1.89
N LYS A 570 0.91 3.19 2.87
CA LYS A 570 0.45 3.73 4.16
C LYS A 570 1.48 4.55 4.94
N ASN A 571 2.79 4.38 4.66
CA ASN A 571 3.84 5.16 5.28
C ASN A 571 4.27 6.34 4.41
N ALA A 572 4.77 6.08 3.19
CA ALA A 572 5.33 7.11 2.30
C ALA A 572 4.27 8.10 1.79
N ASP A 573 3.05 7.61 1.52
CA ASP A 573 1.93 8.41 0.99
C ASP A 573 0.86 8.72 2.04
N GLY A 574 0.98 8.11 3.25
CA GLY A 574 0.03 8.30 4.33
C GLY A 574 0.62 9.07 5.51
N LYS A 575 1.38 8.37 6.36
CA LYS A 575 1.88 8.92 7.63
C LYS A 575 2.87 10.06 7.44
N VAL A 576 3.75 9.94 6.46
CA VAL A 576 4.81 10.93 6.21
C VAL A 576 4.22 12.26 5.76
N PRO A 577 3.43 12.38 4.68
CA PRO A 577 2.84 13.66 4.29
C PRO A 577 1.89 14.21 5.36
N ALA A 578 1.11 13.38 6.04
CA ALA A 578 0.25 13.84 7.15
C ALA A 578 1.07 14.47 8.29
N SER A 579 2.29 13.99 8.55
CA SER A 579 3.16 14.56 9.59
C SER A 579 3.57 16.01 9.34
N ILE A 580 3.51 16.45 8.09
CA ILE A 580 3.84 17.82 7.67
C ILE A 580 2.61 18.63 7.24
N GLY A 581 1.40 18.11 7.47
CA GLY A 581 0.15 18.83 7.24
C GLY A 581 -0.51 18.59 5.88
N ILE A 582 0.01 17.70 5.06
CA ILE A 582 -0.60 17.27 3.80
C ILE A 582 -1.72 16.27 4.11
N GLU A 583 -2.91 16.48 3.56
CA GLU A 583 -3.99 15.50 3.65
C GLU A 583 -3.67 14.29 2.79
N SER A 584 -3.82 13.09 3.34
CA SER A 584 -3.45 11.86 2.64
C SER A 584 -4.66 10.98 2.39
N VAL A 585 -4.82 10.54 1.16
CA VAL A 585 -5.85 9.61 0.72
C VAL A 585 -5.18 8.33 0.23
N ASN A 586 -5.18 7.31 1.08
CA ASN A 586 -4.64 6.00 0.72
C ASN A 586 -5.73 5.10 0.16
N HIS A 587 -5.36 4.29 -0.83
CA HIS A 587 -6.18 3.21 -1.36
C HIS A 587 -5.46 1.87 -1.18
N GLU A 588 -6.23 0.81 -1.22
CA GLU A 588 -5.67 -0.54 -1.11
C GLU A 588 -5.45 -1.13 -2.49
N ILE A 589 -4.27 -1.69 -2.68
CA ILE A 589 -3.90 -2.44 -3.89
C ILE A 589 -4.08 -3.93 -3.69
N PRO A 590 -4.28 -4.73 -4.77
CA PRO A 590 -4.28 -6.18 -4.67
C PRO A 590 -2.98 -6.67 -4.04
N ALA A 591 -3.09 -7.64 -3.14
CA ALA A 591 -1.93 -8.30 -2.55
C ALA A 591 -2.08 -9.82 -2.67
N PHE A 592 -0.99 -10.52 -2.94
CA PHE A 592 -0.98 -11.97 -2.99
C PHE A 592 -1.34 -12.57 -1.64
N ASP A 593 -2.36 -13.41 -1.62
CA ASP A 593 -2.72 -14.24 -0.48
C ASP A 593 -1.85 -15.50 -0.37
N PHE A 594 -2.27 -16.45 0.44
CA PHE A 594 -1.56 -17.71 0.62
C PHE A 594 -1.57 -18.57 -0.65
N TYR A 595 -2.70 -18.60 -1.39
CA TYR A 595 -2.82 -19.38 -2.62
C TYR A 595 -1.92 -18.87 -3.74
N GLU A 596 -1.99 -17.58 -4.01
CA GLU A 596 -1.22 -16.89 -5.05
C GLU A 596 0.30 -16.94 -4.77
N LYS A 597 0.71 -16.77 -3.49
CA LYS A 597 2.11 -16.96 -3.08
C LYS A 597 2.61 -18.38 -3.32
N ASN A 598 1.79 -19.38 -3.03
CA ASN A 598 2.17 -20.78 -3.32
C ASN A 598 2.25 -21.05 -4.83
N LEU A 599 1.37 -20.45 -5.64
CA LEU A 599 1.41 -20.55 -7.09
C LEU A 599 2.75 -20.03 -7.64
N THR A 600 3.12 -18.79 -7.26
CA THR A 600 4.37 -18.19 -7.73
C THR A 600 5.62 -18.87 -7.20
N GLN A 601 5.57 -19.53 -6.04
CA GLN A 601 6.66 -20.34 -5.50
C GLN A 601 6.78 -21.70 -6.19
N PHE A 602 5.67 -22.31 -6.55
CA PHE A 602 5.62 -23.65 -7.18
C PHE A 602 6.12 -23.61 -8.63
N ILE A 603 5.67 -22.61 -9.41
CA ILE A 603 6.01 -22.49 -10.84
C ILE A 603 7.22 -21.58 -11.05
N ALA A 604 7.32 -20.48 -10.31
CA ALA A 604 8.44 -19.54 -10.29
C ALA A 604 8.87 -19.03 -11.68
N THR A 605 7.90 -18.53 -12.47
CA THR A 605 8.08 -17.96 -13.81
C THR A 605 7.30 -16.64 -13.94
N TYR A 606 7.62 -15.85 -14.96
CA TYR A 606 6.86 -14.66 -15.33
C TYR A 606 5.35 -14.95 -15.47
N ASP A 607 5.01 -16.03 -16.19
CA ASP A 607 3.63 -16.42 -16.42
C ASP A 607 2.85 -16.66 -15.11
N SER A 608 3.48 -17.32 -14.14
CA SER A 608 2.85 -17.59 -12.85
C SER A 608 2.53 -16.32 -12.07
N TYR A 609 3.38 -15.29 -12.17
CA TYR A 609 3.11 -13.98 -11.57
C TYR A 609 1.96 -13.24 -12.25
N GLN A 610 1.82 -13.37 -13.58
CA GLN A 610 0.67 -12.78 -14.30
C GLN A 610 -0.65 -13.44 -13.86
N ILE A 611 -0.67 -14.77 -13.77
CA ILE A 611 -1.86 -15.52 -13.35
C ILE A 611 -2.20 -15.24 -11.88
N ALA A 612 -1.20 -15.24 -10.99
CA ALA A 612 -1.40 -14.90 -9.59
C ALA A 612 -1.93 -13.46 -9.42
N ALA A 613 -1.44 -12.53 -10.22
CA ALA A 613 -1.91 -11.14 -10.21
C ALA A 613 -3.35 -11.01 -10.70
N LEU A 614 -3.74 -11.82 -11.71
CA LEU A 614 -5.12 -11.89 -12.18
C LEU A 614 -6.06 -12.37 -11.06
N PHE A 615 -5.69 -13.43 -10.36
CA PHE A 615 -6.46 -13.94 -9.21
C PHE A 615 -6.55 -12.93 -8.07
N ALA A 616 -5.45 -12.23 -7.73
CA ALA A 616 -5.45 -11.23 -6.68
C ALA A 616 -6.36 -10.04 -7.00
N ARG A 617 -6.38 -9.58 -8.26
CA ARG A 617 -7.28 -8.52 -8.71
C ARG A 617 -8.74 -8.97 -8.65
N PHE A 618 -9.05 -10.14 -9.21
CA PHE A 618 -10.39 -10.70 -9.16
C PHE A 618 -10.90 -10.84 -7.72
N ARG A 619 -10.07 -11.31 -6.81
CA ARG A 619 -10.42 -11.46 -5.39
C ARG A 619 -10.61 -10.13 -4.66
N GLN A 620 -9.95 -9.06 -5.09
CA GLN A 620 -10.11 -7.73 -4.49
C GLN A 620 -11.45 -7.07 -4.86
N GLU A 621 -11.99 -7.39 -6.01
CA GLU A 621 -13.35 -7.00 -6.37
C GLU A 621 -14.36 -7.68 -5.44
N GLU A 622 -15.56 -7.10 -5.27
CA GLU A 622 -16.59 -7.65 -4.39
C GLU A 622 -17.25 -8.90 -4.99
N HIS A 623 -16.50 -10.01 -4.96
CA HIS A 623 -16.99 -11.33 -5.39
C HIS A 623 -17.35 -12.23 -4.21
N ARG A 624 -18.37 -13.09 -4.41
CA ARG A 624 -18.72 -14.12 -3.45
C ARG A 624 -17.67 -15.23 -3.43
N MET A 625 -17.63 -15.99 -2.35
CA MET A 625 -16.65 -17.08 -2.19
C MET A 625 -16.72 -18.13 -3.31
N GLU A 626 -17.94 -18.47 -3.77
CA GLU A 626 -18.16 -19.41 -4.88
C GLU A 626 -17.59 -18.89 -6.21
N GLU A 627 -17.62 -17.58 -6.42
CA GLU A 627 -17.13 -16.94 -7.63
C GLU A 627 -15.59 -16.94 -7.63
N VAL A 628 -14.97 -16.59 -6.50
CA VAL A 628 -13.50 -16.70 -6.34
C VAL A 628 -13.05 -18.17 -6.47
N TYR A 629 -13.79 -19.11 -5.91
CA TYR A 629 -13.49 -20.53 -6.03
C TYR A 629 -13.55 -21.01 -7.48
N ALA A 630 -14.60 -20.63 -8.22
CA ALA A 630 -14.74 -20.95 -9.64
C ALA A 630 -13.61 -20.35 -10.50
N TYR A 631 -13.36 -19.04 -10.34
CA TYR A 631 -12.41 -18.32 -11.16
C TYR A 631 -10.95 -18.70 -10.88
N SER A 632 -10.55 -18.82 -9.60
CA SER A 632 -9.15 -19.00 -9.24
C SER A 632 -8.73 -20.44 -9.01
N TYR A 633 -9.61 -21.29 -8.47
CA TYR A 633 -9.27 -22.67 -8.08
C TYR A 633 -9.74 -23.70 -9.10
N VAL A 634 -11.05 -23.71 -9.41
CA VAL A 634 -11.60 -24.71 -10.31
C VAL A 634 -11.10 -24.52 -11.74
N SER A 635 -10.88 -23.29 -12.15
CA SER A 635 -10.34 -22.97 -13.47
C SER A 635 -9.01 -23.68 -13.75
N LEU A 636 -8.12 -23.78 -12.76
CA LEU A 636 -6.82 -24.45 -12.94
C LEU A 636 -6.94 -25.97 -13.13
N TYR A 637 -8.04 -26.58 -12.69
CA TYR A 637 -8.29 -28.00 -12.96
C TYR A 637 -8.76 -28.25 -14.39
N TRP A 638 -9.43 -27.27 -15.00
CA TRP A 638 -10.16 -27.55 -16.27
C TRP A 638 -9.65 -26.74 -17.46
N VAL A 639 -9.38 -25.44 -17.30
CA VAL A 639 -9.03 -24.58 -18.44
C VAL A 639 -7.75 -25.02 -19.14
N PRO A 640 -6.62 -25.30 -18.45
CA PRO A 640 -5.40 -25.75 -19.11
C PRO A 640 -5.58 -27.08 -19.85
N TYR A 641 -6.36 -27.98 -19.28
CA TYR A 641 -6.69 -29.27 -19.90
C TYR A 641 -7.51 -29.11 -21.20
N VAL A 642 -8.57 -28.31 -21.15
CA VAL A 642 -9.45 -28.08 -22.31
C VAL A 642 -8.68 -27.36 -23.43
N ASN A 643 -7.87 -26.36 -23.06
CA ASN A 643 -7.05 -25.63 -24.01
C ASN A 643 -6.05 -26.56 -24.73
N TRP A 644 -5.41 -27.47 -23.98
CA TRP A 644 -4.53 -28.48 -24.56
C TRP A 644 -5.32 -29.43 -25.46
N ALA A 645 -6.49 -29.91 -25.05
CA ALA A 645 -7.31 -30.83 -25.85
C ALA A 645 -7.72 -30.21 -27.20
N ILE A 646 -8.11 -28.94 -27.23
CA ILE A 646 -8.45 -28.20 -28.44
C ILE A 646 -7.22 -28.08 -29.35
N ARG A 647 -6.07 -27.64 -28.83
CA ARG A 647 -4.86 -27.49 -29.62
C ARG A 647 -4.42 -28.81 -30.23
N HIS A 648 -4.34 -29.87 -29.43
CA HIS A 648 -3.97 -31.20 -29.92
C HIS A 648 -5.00 -31.77 -30.93
N ALA A 649 -6.29 -31.47 -30.73
CA ALA A 649 -7.33 -31.88 -31.68
C ALA A 649 -7.13 -31.20 -33.06
N LEU A 650 -6.81 -29.91 -33.07
CA LEU A 650 -6.51 -29.18 -34.31
C LEU A 650 -5.26 -29.74 -35.01
N GLU A 651 -4.21 -30.08 -34.25
CA GLU A 651 -3.00 -30.74 -34.81
C GLU A 651 -3.34 -32.10 -35.43
N LYS A 652 -4.28 -32.84 -34.85
CA LYS A 652 -4.78 -34.12 -35.36
C LYS A 652 -5.86 -33.98 -36.42
N LYS A 653 -6.22 -32.75 -36.82
CA LYS A 653 -7.26 -32.44 -37.79
C LYS A 653 -8.63 -33.07 -37.40
N ILE A 654 -9.02 -32.88 -36.14
CA ILE A 654 -10.34 -33.25 -35.65
C ILE A 654 -11.30 -32.10 -35.97
N ASP A 655 -12.46 -32.41 -36.54
CA ASP A 655 -13.48 -31.43 -36.95
C ASP A 655 -14.43 -31.10 -35.83
N CYS A 656 -14.74 -32.08 -34.94
CA CYS A 656 -15.71 -31.93 -33.87
C CYS A 656 -15.25 -32.60 -32.58
N LEU A 657 -15.38 -31.91 -31.47
CA LEU A 657 -15.18 -32.42 -30.09
C LEU A 657 -16.52 -32.65 -29.41
N TYR A 658 -16.78 -33.90 -29.02
CA TYR A 658 -17.95 -34.28 -28.25
C TYR A 658 -17.62 -34.35 -26.76
N PHE A 659 -18.27 -33.51 -25.97
CA PHE A 659 -18.09 -33.44 -24.54
C PHE A 659 -19.11 -34.35 -23.84
N ILE A 660 -18.63 -35.39 -23.17
CA ILE A 660 -19.53 -36.41 -22.58
C ILE A 660 -20.09 -35.90 -21.24
N SER A 661 -21.41 -36.04 -21.04
CA SER A 661 -22.04 -35.76 -19.76
C SER A 661 -21.45 -36.69 -18.69
N ARG A 662 -21.22 -36.23 -17.50
CA ARG A 662 -21.57 -35.00 -16.80
C ARG A 662 -20.38 -34.01 -16.86
N ASP A 663 -19.17 -34.55 -16.86
CA ASP A 663 -17.91 -33.82 -16.85
C ASP A 663 -17.85 -32.83 -18.01
N GLY A 664 -18.32 -33.24 -19.19
CA GLY A 664 -18.29 -32.38 -20.38
C GLY A 664 -19.13 -31.10 -20.30
N TYR A 665 -20.04 -30.95 -19.33
CA TYR A 665 -20.92 -29.76 -19.29
C TYR A 665 -20.14 -28.42 -19.17
N HIS A 666 -19.35 -28.31 -18.14
CA HIS A 666 -18.52 -27.10 -17.93
C HIS A 666 -17.32 -27.07 -18.90
N LEU A 667 -16.75 -28.24 -19.22
CA LEU A 667 -15.61 -28.31 -20.14
C LEU A 667 -15.98 -27.78 -21.55
N LYS A 668 -17.21 -28.05 -22.01
CA LYS A 668 -17.70 -27.51 -23.30
C LYS A 668 -17.81 -25.97 -23.26
N ARG A 669 -18.33 -25.40 -22.16
CA ARG A 669 -18.45 -23.94 -22.02
C ARG A 669 -17.07 -23.27 -22.02
N ILE A 670 -16.09 -23.89 -21.39
CA ILE A 670 -14.67 -23.46 -21.45
C ILE A 670 -14.17 -23.54 -22.90
N ALA A 671 -14.43 -24.66 -23.57
CA ALA A 671 -14.02 -24.84 -24.96
C ALA A 671 -14.63 -23.79 -25.90
N ASP A 672 -15.92 -23.51 -25.75
CA ASP A 672 -16.63 -22.50 -26.53
C ASP A 672 -16.02 -21.11 -26.34
N ALA A 673 -15.63 -20.75 -25.11
CA ALA A 673 -14.96 -19.48 -24.80
C ALA A 673 -13.57 -19.41 -25.45
N ILE A 674 -12.76 -20.46 -25.35
CA ILE A 674 -11.42 -20.53 -25.97
C ILE A 674 -11.52 -20.42 -27.48
N ILE A 675 -12.41 -21.18 -28.10
CA ILE A 675 -12.62 -21.21 -29.55
C ILE A 675 -13.06 -19.83 -30.06
N LYS A 676 -13.97 -19.19 -29.35
CA LYS A 676 -14.45 -17.85 -29.68
C LYS A 676 -13.32 -16.81 -29.57
N GLU A 677 -12.58 -16.79 -28.45
CA GLU A 677 -11.51 -15.78 -28.23
C GLU A 677 -10.35 -15.96 -29.21
N LYS A 678 -9.91 -17.20 -29.43
CA LYS A 678 -8.83 -17.53 -30.37
C LYS A 678 -9.29 -17.66 -31.84
N LYS A 679 -10.58 -17.50 -32.11
CA LYS A 679 -11.20 -17.63 -33.45
C LYS A 679 -10.83 -18.94 -34.17
N LEU A 680 -10.93 -20.07 -33.48
CA LEU A 680 -10.53 -21.39 -33.97
C LEU A 680 -11.66 -22.04 -34.77
N SER A 681 -11.28 -22.86 -35.78
CA SER A 681 -12.23 -23.56 -36.64
C SER A 681 -12.37 -25.02 -36.23
N ILE A 682 -13.00 -25.26 -35.06
CA ILE A 682 -13.37 -26.59 -34.56
C ILE A 682 -14.75 -26.54 -33.96
N LYS A 683 -15.59 -27.57 -34.16
CA LYS A 683 -16.93 -27.67 -33.60
C LYS A 683 -16.91 -28.31 -32.21
N THR A 684 -17.86 -27.92 -31.38
CA THR A 684 -18.09 -28.54 -30.07
C THR A 684 -19.55 -28.96 -29.93
N LYS A 685 -19.80 -30.17 -29.41
CA LYS A 685 -21.14 -30.65 -29.08
C LYS A 685 -21.12 -31.29 -27.70
N TYR A 686 -22.25 -31.22 -27.00
CA TYR A 686 -22.46 -31.91 -25.74
C TYR A 686 -23.24 -33.18 -25.99
N ILE A 687 -22.78 -34.34 -25.52
CA ILE A 687 -23.44 -35.61 -25.69
C ILE A 687 -23.91 -36.16 -24.34
N TYR A 688 -25.19 -36.46 -24.26
CA TYR A 688 -25.76 -37.06 -23.08
C TYR A 688 -25.48 -38.57 -23.06
N GLY A 689 -24.81 -39.02 -21.99
CA GLY A 689 -24.51 -40.42 -21.84
C GLY A 689 -24.07 -40.75 -20.41
N SER A 690 -24.04 -41.97 -20.04
CA SER A 690 -23.55 -42.44 -18.77
C SER A 690 -23.22 -43.92 -18.81
N ARG A 691 -22.49 -44.39 -17.84
CA ARG A 691 -22.25 -45.82 -17.62
C ARG A 691 -23.59 -46.58 -17.49
N LYS A 692 -24.57 -46.00 -16.79
CA LYS A 692 -25.87 -46.58 -16.63
C LYS A 692 -26.61 -46.77 -17.96
N ALA A 693 -26.59 -45.74 -18.83
CA ALA A 693 -27.24 -45.74 -20.12
C ALA A 693 -26.58 -46.62 -21.19
N TRP A 694 -25.24 -46.84 -21.08
CA TRP A 694 -24.47 -47.53 -22.14
C TRP A 694 -23.95 -48.92 -21.76
N ARG A 695 -23.85 -49.26 -20.45
CA ARG A 695 -23.27 -50.53 -20.00
C ARG A 695 -23.99 -51.75 -20.57
N ILE A 696 -25.31 -51.85 -20.37
CA ILE A 696 -26.14 -52.98 -20.84
C ILE A 696 -26.23 -52.96 -22.38
N PRO A 697 -26.68 -51.87 -23.05
CA PRO A 697 -26.77 -51.85 -24.52
C PRO A 697 -25.49 -52.19 -25.26
N SER A 698 -24.32 -52.00 -24.62
CA SER A 698 -23.00 -52.28 -25.21
C SER A 698 -22.61 -53.77 -25.22
N GLN A 699 -23.35 -54.64 -24.52
CA GLN A 699 -23.14 -56.10 -24.55
C GLN A 699 -23.71 -56.65 -25.85
N ILE A 700 -22.88 -57.06 -26.79
CA ILE A 700 -23.31 -57.40 -28.17
C ILE A 700 -23.32 -58.90 -28.41
N TYR A 701 -22.24 -59.59 -28.13
CA TYR A 701 -22.03 -61.02 -28.39
C TYR A 701 -21.85 -61.82 -27.11
N GLU A 702 -21.31 -61.23 -26.10
CA GLU A 702 -21.02 -61.82 -24.79
C GLU A 702 -21.08 -60.73 -23.74
N ILE A 703 -21.15 -61.13 -22.46
CA ILE A 703 -21.01 -60.20 -21.34
C ILE A 703 -19.52 -60.05 -21.08
N ASP A 704 -18.99 -58.81 -21.15
CA ASP A 704 -17.57 -58.54 -20.88
C ASP A 704 -17.20 -58.80 -19.41
N GLU A 705 -15.93 -59.20 -19.17
CA GLU A 705 -15.43 -59.55 -17.83
C GLU A 705 -15.60 -58.42 -16.78
N GLU A 706 -15.53 -57.18 -17.22
CA GLU A 706 -15.63 -55.99 -16.35
C GLU A 706 -17.07 -55.63 -16.00
N PHE A 707 -18.06 -56.20 -16.69
CA PHE A 707 -19.48 -55.91 -16.46
C PHE A 707 -19.88 -56.11 -14.99
N PHE A 708 -19.38 -57.17 -14.35
CA PHE A 708 -19.65 -57.50 -12.95
C PHE A 708 -18.54 -56.93 -12.01
N GLY A 709 -17.51 -56.31 -12.54
CA GLY A 709 -16.39 -55.78 -11.82
C GLY A 709 -16.62 -54.40 -11.20
N GLU A 710 -15.53 -53.89 -10.63
CA GLU A 710 -15.51 -52.54 -10.06
C GLU A 710 -15.85 -51.47 -11.11
N PHE A 711 -15.33 -51.62 -12.31
CA PHE A 711 -15.51 -50.65 -13.37
C PHE A 711 -16.90 -50.72 -14.00
N GLY A 712 -17.58 -51.88 -13.94
CA GLY A 712 -18.96 -52.06 -14.29
C GLY A 712 -19.94 -51.57 -13.22
N ASN A 713 -19.46 -51.09 -12.06
CA ASN A 713 -20.20 -50.64 -10.90
C ASN A 713 -21.07 -51.73 -10.22
N PHE A 714 -20.63 -52.97 -10.22
CA PHE A 714 -21.29 -54.07 -9.55
C PHE A 714 -20.74 -54.39 -8.16
N VAL A 715 -19.94 -53.49 -7.56
CA VAL A 715 -19.22 -53.76 -6.30
C VAL A 715 -19.81 -53.05 -5.06
N ASP A 716 -20.61 -52.02 -5.22
CA ASP A 716 -21.10 -51.16 -4.12
C ASP A 716 -22.66 -51.14 -4.08
N ILE A 717 -23.29 -52.26 -4.41
CA ILE A 717 -24.75 -52.41 -4.37
C ILE A 717 -25.14 -52.89 -2.97
N GLU A 718 -25.93 -52.10 -2.23
CA GLU A 718 -26.40 -52.39 -0.88
C GLU A 718 -27.88 -52.73 -0.79
N GLU A 719 -28.68 -52.45 -1.82
CA GLU A 719 -30.13 -52.59 -1.82
C GLU A 719 -30.60 -53.58 -2.91
N TYR A 720 -31.61 -54.41 -2.63
CA TYR A 720 -32.14 -55.42 -3.56
C TYR A 720 -32.65 -54.79 -4.87
N ASP A 721 -33.43 -53.70 -4.76
CA ASP A 721 -33.96 -53.01 -5.95
C ASP A 721 -32.85 -52.49 -6.85
N LYS A 722 -31.72 -52.02 -6.25
CA LYS A 722 -30.56 -51.58 -6.98
C LYS A 722 -29.79 -52.73 -7.62
N LEU A 723 -29.81 -53.90 -7.03
CA LEU A 723 -29.28 -55.11 -7.63
C LEU A 723 -30.08 -55.49 -8.88
N LEU A 724 -31.42 -55.51 -8.80
CA LEU A 724 -32.28 -55.78 -9.93
C LEU A 724 -32.11 -54.78 -11.05
N GLU A 725 -32.00 -53.49 -10.70
CA GLU A 725 -31.72 -52.42 -11.66
C GLU A 725 -30.36 -52.65 -12.35
N ALA A 726 -29.31 -52.97 -11.61
CA ALA A 726 -27.98 -53.26 -12.17
C ALA A 726 -27.94 -54.51 -13.04
N ALA A 727 -28.71 -55.52 -12.72
CA ALA A 727 -28.85 -56.77 -13.47
C ALA A 727 -29.88 -56.70 -14.62
N SER A 728 -30.62 -55.56 -14.70
CA SER A 728 -31.73 -55.37 -15.66
C SER A 728 -32.81 -56.46 -15.57
N MET A 729 -33.16 -56.83 -14.34
CA MET A 729 -34.15 -57.93 -14.06
C MET A 729 -35.34 -57.44 -13.22
N THR A 730 -36.47 -58.14 -13.38
CA THR A 730 -37.53 -57.99 -12.39
C THR A 730 -37.28 -58.95 -11.22
N SER A 731 -37.97 -58.72 -10.09
CA SER A 731 -37.88 -59.61 -8.92
C SER A 731 -38.27 -61.06 -9.27
N GLU A 732 -39.36 -61.27 -10.08
CA GLU A 732 -39.85 -62.56 -10.53
C GLU A 732 -38.85 -63.30 -11.42
N THR A 733 -38.19 -62.55 -12.34
CA THR A 733 -37.18 -63.12 -13.20
C THR A 733 -35.91 -63.51 -12.42
N PHE A 734 -35.51 -62.68 -11.47
CA PHE A 734 -34.40 -63.00 -10.59
C PHE A 734 -34.63 -64.23 -9.73
N GLU A 735 -35.79 -64.30 -9.06
CA GLU A 735 -36.14 -65.41 -8.20
C GLU A 735 -36.27 -66.72 -9.00
N SER A 736 -36.77 -66.65 -10.23
CA SER A 736 -36.88 -67.81 -11.13
C SER A 736 -35.49 -68.28 -11.65
N MET A 737 -34.56 -67.37 -11.92
CA MET A 737 -33.25 -67.76 -12.42
C MET A 737 -32.25 -68.13 -11.32
N PHE A 738 -32.41 -67.53 -10.13
CA PHE A 738 -31.50 -67.72 -9.01
C PHE A 738 -32.29 -67.98 -7.70
N PRO A 739 -33.01 -69.09 -7.59
CA PRO A 739 -33.81 -69.35 -6.42
C PRO A 739 -33.00 -69.43 -5.11
N GLU A 740 -31.75 -69.81 -5.20
CA GLU A 740 -30.77 -69.81 -4.05
C GLU A 740 -30.45 -68.45 -3.51
N LEU A 741 -30.70 -67.37 -4.30
CA LEU A 741 -30.50 -66.00 -3.93
C LEU A 741 -31.77 -65.24 -3.61
N ALA A 742 -32.95 -65.87 -3.71
CA ALA A 742 -34.24 -65.21 -3.48
C ALA A 742 -34.38 -64.59 -2.07
N TYR A 743 -33.67 -65.13 -1.08
CA TYR A 743 -33.66 -64.59 0.29
C TYR A 743 -33.13 -63.11 0.38
N LEU A 744 -32.46 -62.63 -0.66
CA LEU A 744 -31.96 -61.24 -0.73
C LEU A 744 -33.09 -60.22 -0.77
N LYS A 745 -34.26 -60.57 -1.23
CA LYS A 745 -35.47 -59.74 -1.28
C LYS A 745 -35.93 -59.27 0.11
N GLU A 746 -35.75 -60.08 1.13
CA GLU A 746 -36.14 -59.75 2.50
C GLU A 746 -35.04 -59.07 3.30
N LYS A 747 -33.83 -58.87 2.70
CA LYS A 747 -32.69 -58.22 3.35
C LYS A 747 -32.78 -56.73 3.23
N LYS A 748 -32.49 -56.02 4.34
CA LYS A 748 -32.33 -54.58 4.35
C LYS A 748 -31.02 -54.12 3.65
N ILE A 749 -29.96 -54.91 3.71
CA ILE A 749 -28.63 -54.56 3.16
C ILE A 749 -27.99 -55.83 2.60
N ILE A 750 -27.52 -55.78 1.35
CA ILE A 750 -26.66 -56.76 0.71
C ILE A 750 -25.22 -56.52 1.16
N THR A 751 -24.59 -57.51 1.72
CA THR A 751 -23.21 -57.43 2.19
C THR A 751 -22.22 -57.69 1.04
N ARG A 752 -20.97 -57.23 1.17
CA ARG A 752 -19.93 -57.47 0.17
C ARG A 752 -19.70 -58.98 -0.14
N PRO A 753 -19.68 -59.90 0.84
CA PRO A 753 -19.57 -61.33 0.57
C PRO A 753 -20.76 -61.87 -0.25
N GLU A 754 -21.97 -61.39 0.03
CA GLU A 754 -23.14 -61.76 -0.75
C GLU A 754 -23.08 -61.24 -2.17
N LEU A 755 -22.69 -59.97 -2.35
CA LEU A 755 -22.51 -59.38 -3.67
C LEU A 755 -21.41 -60.11 -4.48
N LYS A 756 -20.40 -60.61 -3.84
CA LYS A 756 -19.43 -61.52 -4.47
C LYS A 756 -20.07 -62.80 -4.97
N LYS A 757 -20.86 -63.49 -4.15
CA LYS A 757 -21.60 -64.71 -4.55
C LYS A 757 -22.56 -64.44 -5.71
N ILE A 758 -23.26 -63.30 -5.71
CA ILE A 758 -24.15 -62.90 -6.81
C ILE A 758 -23.39 -62.74 -8.11
N ARG A 759 -22.24 -62.06 -8.08
CA ARG A 759 -21.36 -61.91 -9.25
C ARG A 759 -20.88 -63.23 -9.81
N GLU A 760 -20.46 -64.12 -8.95
CA GLU A 760 -20.04 -65.47 -9.32
C GLU A 760 -21.23 -66.23 -9.96
N ALA A 761 -22.46 -66.21 -9.39
CA ALA A 761 -23.63 -66.81 -9.94
C ALA A 761 -24.02 -66.26 -11.32
N PHE A 762 -23.99 -64.95 -11.45
CA PHE A 762 -24.30 -64.30 -12.73
C PHE A 762 -23.23 -64.56 -13.81
N SER A 763 -21.96 -64.58 -13.49
CA SER A 763 -20.88 -64.78 -14.46
C SER A 763 -20.81 -66.19 -15.05
N VAL A 764 -21.39 -67.17 -14.41
CA VAL A 764 -21.44 -68.61 -14.88
C VAL A 764 -22.79 -69.06 -15.44
N SER A 765 -23.83 -68.20 -15.38
CA SER A 765 -25.19 -68.54 -15.80
C SER A 765 -25.41 -68.24 -17.30
N GLU A 766 -25.40 -69.26 -18.13
CA GLU A 766 -25.78 -69.14 -19.54
C GLU A 766 -27.19 -68.57 -19.74
N LYS A 767 -28.13 -68.90 -18.85
CA LYS A 767 -29.53 -68.40 -18.90
C LYS A 767 -29.53 -66.87 -18.67
N TYR A 768 -28.74 -66.38 -17.74
CA TYR A 768 -28.63 -64.94 -17.50
C TYR A 768 -27.94 -64.25 -18.63
N GLU A 769 -26.89 -64.81 -19.19
CA GLU A 769 -26.23 -64.26 -20.34
C GLU A 769 -27.15 -64.07 -21.54
N GLN A 770 -27.90 -65.11 -21.90
CA GLN A 770 -28.88 -65.02 -22.98
C GLN A 770 -29.98 -64.00 -22.71
N TYR A 771 -30.48 -63.93 -21.48
CA TYR A 771 -31.44 -62.93 -21.06
C TYR A 771 -30.89 -61.50 -21.17
N LEU A 772 -29.68 -61.28 -20.66
CA LEU A 772 -29.07 -59.97 -20.70
C LEU A 772 -28.75 -59.52 -22.11
N LEU A 773 -28.25 -60.40 -22.98
CA LEU A 773 -27.97 -60.08 -24.39
C LEU A 773 -29.25 -59.73 -25.16
N GLN A 774 -30.37 -60.42 -24.91
CA GLN A 774 -31.66 -60.07 -25.49
C GLN A 774 -32.16 -58.72 -25.00
N THR A 775 -32.09 -58.45 -23.70
CA THR A 775 -32.43 -57.15 -23.10
C THR A 775 -31.53 -56.03 -23.64
N ALA A 776 -30.22 -56.30 -23.79
CA ALA A 776 -29.28 -55.39 -24.35
C ALA A 776 -29.61 -55.03 -25.81
N ALA A 777 -30.06 -56.01 -26.60
CA ALA A 777 -30.45 -55.81 -27.99
C ALA A 777 -31.66 -54.87 -28.13
N GLU A 778 -32.64 -54.99 -27.25
CA GLU A 778 -33.80 -54.10 -27.25
C GLU A 778 -33.45 -52.69 -26.81
N GLN A 779 -32.70 -52.53 -25.71
CA GLN A 779 -32.27 -51.23 -25.23
C GLN A 779 -31.36 -50.56 -26.21
N ARG A 780 -30.54 -51.28 -26.96
CA ARG A 780 -29.58 -50.76 -27.94
C ARG A 780 -30.29 -50.03 -29.09
N LYS A 781 -31.47 -50.41 -29.48
CA LYS A 781 -32.17 -49.76 -30.64
C LYS A 781 -32.31 -48.26 -30.42
N ILE A 782 -32.78 -47.81 -29.28
CA ILE A 782 -32.95 -46.37 -29.01
C ILE A 782 -31.61 -45.65 -28.79
N VAL A 783 -30.62 -46.33 -28.22
CA VAL A 783 -29.27 -45.74 -28.01
C VAL A 783 -28.60 -45.50 -29.37
N LEU A 784 -28.71 -46.43 -30.32
CA LEU A 784 -28.14 -46.25 -31.68
C LEU A 784 -28.86 -45.13 -32.44
N GLU A 785 -30.19 -45.00 -32.26
CA GLU A 785 -30.94 -43.89 -32.83
C GLU A 785 -30.48 -42.56 -32.27
N TYR A 786 -30.26 -42.44 -30.96
CA TYR A 786 -29.69 -41.25 -30.32
C TYR A 786 -28.28 -40.94 -30.85
N LEU A 787 -27.40 -41.94 -30.91
CA LEU A 787 -26.02 -41.72 -31.39
C LEU A 787 -26.02 -41.28 -32.87
N ASN A 788 -26.87 -41.83 -33.72
CA ASN A 788 -26.98 -41.40 -35.12
C ASN A 788 -27.62 -40.00 -35.28
N GLN A 789 -28.43 -39.55 -34.32
CA GLN A 789 -28.98 -38.20 -34.26
C GLN A 789 -27.89 -37.17 -33.92
N GLU A 790 -27.01 -37.48 -32.98
CA GLU A 790 -26.06 -36.51 -32.40
C GLU A 790 -24.72 -36.48 -33.11
N ILE A 791 -24.25 -37.63 -33.62
CA ILE A 791 -22.90 -37.81 -34.17
C ILE A 791 -22.94 -37.85 -35.70
N ASP A 792 -22.12 -36.96 -36.28
CA ASP A 792 -21.86 -37.01 -37.72
C ASP A 792 -20.62 -37.90 -38.02
N PHE A 793 -20.89 -39.13 -38.43
CA PHE A 793 -19.83 -40.11 -38.76
C PHE A 793 -19.04 -39.78 -40.02
N SER A 794 -19.41 -38.76 -40.79
CA SER A 794 -18.64 -38.26 -41.93
C SER A 794 -17.50 -37.31 -41.53
N GLU A 795 -17.58 -36.74 -40.34
CA GLU A 795 -16.56 -35.87 -39.77
C GLU A 795 -15.53 -36.66 -38.95
N LYS A 796 -14.31 -36.15 -38.84
CA LYS A 796 -13.32 -36.69 -37.92
C LYS A 796 -13.61 -36.12 -36.55
N TYR A 797 -13.90 -36.94 -35.58
CA TYR A 797 -14.33 -36.51 -34.25
C TYR A 797 -13.54 -37.15 -33.15
N ALA A 798 -13.62 -36.53 -31.94
CA ALA A 798 -13.08 -37.07 -30.71
C ALA A 798 -13.97 -36.72 -29.50
N PHE A 799 -13.86 -37.53 -28.45
CA PHE A 799 -14.56 -37.30 -27.20
C PHE A 799 -13.66 -36.66 -26.16
N VAL A 800 -14.25 -35.80 -25.33
CA VAL A 800 -13.57 -35.12 -24.23
C VAL A 800 -14.25 -35.51 -22.94
N GLU A 801 -13.47 -36.07 -22.03
CA GLU A 801 -13.85 -36.44 -20.67
C GLU A 801 -12.71 -36.06 -19.72
N PHE A 802 -12.97 -35.82 -18.45
CA PHE A 802 -11.92 -35.33 -17.57
C PHE A 802 -11.06 -36.47 -17.01
N TRP A 803 -11.73 -37.39 -16.32
CA TRP A 803 -11.07 -38.51 -15.63
C TRP A 803 -11.86 -39.79 -15.79
N GLY A 804 -11.23 -40.83 -16.22
CA GLY A 804 -11.94 -42.07 -16.47
C GLY A 804 -11.10 -43.31 -16.29
N ARG A 805 -11.78 -44.39 -15.89
CA ARG A 805 -11.20 -45.71 -15.84
C ARG A 805 -11.27 -46.42 -17.19
N GLY A 806 -11.85 -45.79 -18.20
CA GLY A 806 -11.92 -46.28 -19.59
C GLY A 806 -13.06 -47.23 -19.89
N TYR A 807 -13.75 -47.82 -18.91
CA TYR A 807 -14.81 -48.78 -19.15
C TYR A 807 -16.03 -48.19 -19.86
N THR A 808 -16.53 -47.06 -19.43
CA THR A 808 -17.67 -46.35 -20.06
C THR A 808 -17.38 -46.04 -21.54
N GLN A 809 -16.16 -45.65 -21.85
CA GLN A 809 -15.73 -45.34 -23.19
C GLN A 809 -15.58 -46.61 -24.06
N ASN A 810 -15.17 -47.73 -23.48
CA ASN A 810 -15.22 -49.02 -24.19
C ASN A 810 -16.65 -49.41 -24.55
N CYS A 811 -17.61 -49.18 -23.63
CA CYS A 811 -19.02 -49.37 -23.90
C CYS A 811 -19.50 -48.45 -25.06
N LEU A 812 -19.18 -47.18 -24.98
CA LEU A 812 -19.53 -46.21 -26.01
C LEU A 812 -18.91 -46.60 -27.35
N ALA A 813 -17.64 -46.96 -27.41
CA ALA A 813 -16.96 -47.32 -28.67
C ALA A 813 -17.66 -48.53 -29.37
N ARG A 814 -18.07 -49.57 -28.63
CA ARG A 814 -18.85 -50.69 -29.18
C ARG A 814 -20.19 -50.22 -29.78
N LEU A 815 -20.86 -49.29 -29.12
CA LEU A 815 -22.12 -48.72 -29.60
C LEU A 815 -21.88 -47.83 -30.86
N LEU A 816 -20.82 -47.07 -30.91
CA LEU A 816 -20.44 -46.22 -32.07
C LEU A 816 -20.13 -47.08 -33.31
N TRP A 817 -19.37 -48.18 -33.14
CA TRP A 817 -19.11 -49.08 -34.27
C TRP A 817 -20.40 -49.74 -34.78
N LYS A 818 -21.31 -50.00 -33.85
CA LYS A 818 -22.63 -50.58 -34.24
C LYS A 818 -23.53 -49.54 -34.91
N ALA A 819 -23.49 -48.28 -34.47
CA ALA A 819 -24.21 -47.18 -35.07
C ALA A 819 -23.70 -46.85 -36.46
N ALA A 820 -22.38 -46.75 -36.64
CA ALA A 820 -21.73 -46.49 -37.93
C ALA A 820 -21.80 -47.68 -38.89
N GLY A 821 -21.96 -48.91 -38.40
CA GLY A 821 -21.96 -50.14 -39.20
C GLY A 821 -20.55 -50.67 -39.52
N TYR A 822 -19.46 -50.00 -39.09
CA TYR A 822 -18.09 -50.42 -39.28
C TYR A 822 -17.22 -50.03 -38.09
N LYS A 823 -16.06 -50.64 -37.94
CA LYS A 823 -15.03 -50.27 -36.95
C LYS A 823 -14.21 -49.13 -37.50
N HIS A 824 -14.05 -48.09 -36.68
CA HIS A 824 -13.29 -46.92 -36.92
C HIS A 824 -12.56 -46.47 -35.67
N ASP A 825 -11.64 -45.53 -35.78
CA ASP A 825 -10.90 -44.99 -34.63
C ASP A 825 -11.80 -44.14 -33.78
N ASN A 826 -11.84 -44.48 -32.49
CA ASN A 826 -12.48 -43.65 -31.43
C ASN A 826 -11.43 -43.01 -30.57
N ILE A 827 -11.36 -41.69 -30.70
CA ILE A 827 -10.35 -40.84 -30.02
C ILE A 827 -10.96 -40.25 -28.78
N PHE A 828 -10.26 -40.38 -27.65
CA PHE A 828 -10.69 -39.87 -26.34
C PHE A 828 -9.59 -38.98 -25.74
N TYR A 829 -9.96 -37.79 -25.29
CA TYR A 829 -9.11 -36.87 -24.54
C TYR A 829 -9.45 -36.98 -23.06
N TYR A 830 -8.42 -37.11 -22.24
CA TYR A 830 -8.49 -37.19 -20.78
C TYR A 830 -7.49 -36.23 -20.14
N ALA A 831 -7.85 -35.67 -18.98
CA ALA A 831 -6.83 -35.16 -18.09
C ALA A 831 -5.93 -36.32 -17.62
N ARG A 832 -6.55 -37.45 -17.23
CA ARG A 832 -5.85 -38.70 -16.95
C ARG A 832 -6.77 -39.92 -17.17
N SER A 833 -6.25 -40.93 -17.83
CA SER A 833 -6.91 -42.25 -18.01
C SER A 833 -6.02 -43.38 -17.44
N ILE A 834 -6.63 -44.40 -16.93
CA ILE A 834 -5.95 -45.60 -16.43
C ILE A 834 -5.66 -46.57 -17.59
N TYR A 835 -6.55 -46.67 -18.57
CA TYR A 835 -6.39 -47.57 -19.72
C TYR A 835 -5.49 -46.98 -20.77
N PRO A 836 -4.50 -47.70 -21.29
CA PRO A 836 -3.71 -47.32 -22.45
C PRO A 836 -4.53 -47.33 -23.74
N SER A 837 -4.02 -46.72 -24.79
CA SER A 837 -4.55 -46.88 -26.17
C SER A 837 -4.40 -48.33 -26.63
N ASN A 838 -5.42 -48.84 -27.33
CA ASN A 838 -5.42 -50.16 -27.87
C ASN A 838 -6.22 -50.25 -29.19
N GLY A 839 -5.58 -50.68 -30.26
CA GLY A 839 -6.22 -50.79 -31.58
C GLY A 839 -6.92 -49.49 -31.98
N HIS A 840 -8.23 -49.56 -32.28
CA HIS A 840 -9.04 -48.40 -32.60
C HIS A 840 -9.52 -47.55 -31.43
N LEU A 841 -9.00 -47.81 -30.24
CA LEU A 841 -9.28 -47.02 -29.01
C LEU A 841 -8.07 -46.17 -28.67
N ILE A 842 -8.07 -44.96 -29.17
CA ILE A 842 -6.94 -44.01 -29.02
C ILE A 842 -7.26 -43.11 -27.83
N ARG A 843 -6.34 -43.03 -26.89
CA ARG A 843 -6.48 -42.20 -25.67
C ARG A 843 -5.29 -41.23 -25.55
N TYR A 844 -5.60 -39.97 -25.44
CA TYR A 844 -4.64 -38.90 -25.18
C TYR A 844 -4.78 -38.40 -23.76
N ASN A 845 -3.68 -38.34 -23.04
CA ASN A 845 -3.64 -37.89 -21.63
C ASN A 845 -2.89 -36.57 -21.50
N PHE A 846 -3.50 -35.62 -20.77
CA PHE A 846 -2.91 -34.32 -20.51
C PHE A 846 -1.77 -34.39 -19.48
N THR A 847 -1.98 -35.16 -18.39
CA THR A 847 -1.02 -35.23 -17.29
C THR A 847 -0.62 -36.66 -16.95
N GLY A 848 0.61 -36.82 -16.42
CA GLY A 848 1.07 -38.02 -15.72
C GLY A 848 0.95 -37.95 -14.21
N ASN A 849 0.33 -36.91 -13.65
CA ASN A 849 0.18 -36.69 -12.20
C ASN A 849 -0.53 -37.86 -11.54
N THR A 850 0.05 -38.38 -10.45
CA THR A 850 -0.43 -39.56 -9.72
C THR A 850 -1.32 -39.24 -8.52
N TYR A 851 -1.49 -37.98 -8.16
CA TYR A 851 -2.40 -37.60 -7.09
C TYR A 851 -3.86 -37.98 -7.40
N SER A 852 -4.62 -38.27 -6.38
CA SER A 852 -6.05 -38.56 -6.52
C SER A 852 -6.79 -37.31 -7.01
N GLN A 853 -7.60 -37.48 -8.04
CA GLN A 853 -8.43 -36.42 -8.63
C GLN A 853 -9.92 -36.61 -8.31
N ILE A 854 -10.25 -37.52 -7.41
CA ILE A 854 -11.65 -37.92 -7.10
C ILE A 854 -12.46 -36.74 -6.52
N PHE A 855 -11.81 -35.76 -5.90
CA PHE A 855 -12.53 -34.58 -5.40
C PHE A 855 -13.14 -33.73 -6.51
N ILE A 856 -12.55 -33.75 -7.71
CA ILE A 856 -13.03 -33.02 -8.88
C ILE A 856 -14.36 -33.60 -9.37
N GLU A 857 -14.59 -34.90 -9.19
CA GLU A 857 -15.86 -35.55 -9.49
C GLU A 857 -17.04 -34.91 -8.74
N SER A 858 -16.83 -34.48 -7.49
CA SER A 858 -17.86 -33.81 -6.70
C SER A 858 -18.20 -32.42 -7.25
N ILE A 859 -17.22 -31.72 -7.88
CA ILE A 859 -17.45 -30.43 -8.54
C ILE A 859 -18.24 -30.67 -9.83
N PHE A 860 -17.87 -31.66 -10.64
CA PHE A 860 -18.61 -32.05 -11.84
C PHE A 860 -20.04 -32.55 -11.52
N ALA A 861 -20.19 -33.17 -10.35
CA ALA A 861 -21.52 -33.66 -9.89
C ALA A 861 -22.48 -32.55 -9.49
N ASN A 862 -21.98 -31.30 -9.36
CA ASN A 862 -22.80 -30.14 -8.96
C ASN A 862 -23.64 -29.59 -10.13
N LEU A 863 -24.42 -30.46 -10.77
CA LEU A 863 -25.39 -30.16 -11.81
C LEU A 863 -26.81 -30.49 -11.34
N PRO A 864 -27.87 -29.94 -11.95
CA PRO A 864 -29.25 -30.21 -11.57
C PRO A 864 -29.72 -31.64 -11.92
N TYR A 865 -28.81 -32.46 -12.41
CA TYR A 865 -29.08 -33.88 -12.65
C TYR A 865 -27.86 -34.74 -12.29
N ARG A 866 -28.14 -35.95 -11.82
CA ARG A 866 -27.11 -36.87 -11.34
C ARG A 866 -26.48 -37.69 -12.46
N SER A 867 -27.32 -38.20 -13.40
CA SER A 867 -26.85 -39.03 -14.51
C SER A 867 -27.96 -39.16 -15.57
N VAL A 868 -27.56 -39.60 -16.77
CA VAL A 868 -28.50 -40.08 -17.78
C VAL A 868 -28.88 -41.51 -17.42
N SER A 869 -30.15 -41.78 -17.25
CA SER A 869 -30.67 -43.14 -16.91
C SER A 869 -30.96 -44.02 -18.15
N SER A 870 -31.52 -43.40 -19.16
CA SER A 870 -31.94 -44.04 -20.41
C SER A 870 -32.22 -42.97 -21.49
N TYR A 871 -32.82 -43.39 -22.59
CA TYR A 871 -33.29 -42.48 -23.65
C TYR A 871 -34.75 -42.79 -23.94
N GLU A 872 -35.50 -41.78 -24.37
CA GLU A 872 -36.90 -41.91 -24.80
C GLU A 872 -37.17 -41.08 -26.05
N ARG A 873 -38.22 -41.49 -26.84
CA ARG A 873 -38.67 -40.70 -27.98
C ARG A 873 -39.66 -39.63 -27.53
N LYS A 874 -39.35 -38.37 -27.83
CA LYS A 874 -40.23 -37.23 -27.64
C LYS A 874 -40.28 -36.39 -28.90
N ASN A 875 -41.47 -36.04 -29.38
CA ASN A 875 -41.66 -35.14 -30.52
C ASN A 875 -40.83 -35.51 -31.78
N GLY A 876 -40.64 -36.80 -32.04
CA GLY A 876 -39.88 -37.27 -33.24
C GLY A 876 -38.36 -37.27 -33.05
N LYS A 877 -37.85 -36.94 -31.87
CA LYS A 877 -36.43 -37.01 -31.52
C LYS A 877 -36.19 -37.94 -30.35
N VAL A 878 -35.00 -38.44 -30.22
CA VAL A 878 -34.56 -39.19 -29.04
C VAL A 878 -33.92 -38.23 -28.05
N GLU A 879 -34.44 -38.18 -26.84
CA GLU A 879 -34.00 -37.34 -25.75
C GLU A 879 -33.48 -38.18 -24.57
N PRO A 880 -32.49 -37.68 -23.81
CA PRO A 880 -32.01 -38.33 -22.60
C PRO A 880 -33.02 -38.24 -21.46
N VAL A 881 -33.20 -39.31 -20.72
CA VAL A 881 -33.91 -39.29 -19.43
C VAL A 881 -32.92 -39.01 -18.32
N LEU A 882 -33.06 -37.85 -17.68
CA LEU A 882 -32.17 -37.38 -16.64
C LEU A 882 -32.66 -37.71 -15.26
N ASN A 883 -31.78 -38.17 -14.37
CA ASN A 883 -32.09 -38.34 -12.95
C ASN A 883 -31.86 -36.99 -12.24
N PRO A 884 -32.89 -36.34 -11.70
CA PRO A 884 -32.72 -35.08 -11.01
C PRO A 884 -31.91 -35.26 -9.71
N CYS A 885 -31.21 -34.24 -9.32
CA CYS A 885 -30.58 -34.17 -7.99
C CYS A 885 -30.46 -32.71 -7.54
N ASP A 886 -30.40 -32.55 -6.21
CA ASP A 886 -30.09 -31.24 -5.63
C ASP A 886 -28.62 -30.90 -5.89
N ASN A 887 -28.35 -29.62 -6.13
CA ASN A 887 -27.01 -29.07 -6.31
C ASN A 887 -26.84 -27.79 -5.48
N ASN A 888 -25.59 -27.34 -5.34
CA ASN A 888 -25.31 -26.02 -4.84
C ASN A 888 -25.48 -25.01 -6.00
N GLN A 889 -26.68 -24.41 -6.07
CA GLN A 889 -27.05 -23.52 -7.17
C GLN A 889 -26.13 -22.29 -7.25
N SER A 890 -25.66 -21.75 -6.11
CA SER A 890 -24.72 -20.60 -6.07
C SER A 890 -23.39 -20.95 -6.75
N LEU A 891 -22.82 -22.10 -6.41
CA LEU A 891 -21.59 -22.58 -7.04
C LEU A 891 -21.82 -22.94 -8.51
N HIS A 892 -22.94 -23.54 -8.85
CA HIS A 892 -23.28 -23.89 -10.24
C HIS A 892 -23.27 -22.60 -11.12
N ASN A 893 -23.98 -21.57 -10.68
CA ASN A 893 -24.02 -20.28 -11.37
C ASN A 893 -22.64 -19.62 -11.48
N ALA A 894 -21.83 -19.71 -10.41
CA ALA A 894 -20.46 -19.21 -10.43
C ALA A 894 -19.59 -19.96 -11.46
N LEU A 895 -19.68 -21.29 -11.51
CA LEU A 895 -18.95 -22.10 -12.49
C LEU A 895 -19.38 -21.77 -13.93
N GLU A 896 -20.69 -21.60 -14.18
CA GLU A 896 -21.22 -21.26 -15.51
C GLU A 896 -20.71 -19.93 -16.03
N ARG A 897 -20.55 -18.94 -15.14
CA ARG A 897 -20.11 -17.58 -15.51
C ARG A 897 -18.60 -17.48 -15.57
N TYR A 898 -17.92 -17.85 -14.51
CA TYR A 898 -16.53 -17.45 -14.29
C TYR A 898 -15.49 -18.43 -14.86
N LEU A 899 -15.85 -19.68 -15.17
CA LEU A 899 -14.93 -20.56 -15.92
C LEU A 899 -14.68 -20.11 -17.37
N PRO A 900 -15.74 -19.75 -18.16
CA PRO A 900 -15.53 -19.14 -19.47
C PRO A 900 -14.83 -17.78 -19.41
N GLU A 901 -15.05 -16.99 -18.36
CA GLU A 901 -14.41 -15.70 -18.15
C GLU A 901 -12.90 -15.89 -17.96
N PHE A 902 -12.48 -16.73 -16.99
CA PHE A 902 -11.06 -17.05 -16.82
C PHE A 902 -10.44 -17.67 -18.07
N ALA A 903 -11.17 -18.53 -18.79
CA ALA A 903 -10.68 -19.10 -20.04
C ALA A 903 -10.39 -18.02 -21.10
N THR A 904 -11.22 -16.99 -21.16
CA THR A 904 -11.02 -15.83 -22.02
C THR A 904 -9.77 -15.03 -21.61
N ASP A 905 -9.62 -14.73 -20.33
CA ASP A 905 -8.48 -14.00 -19.80
C ASP A 905 -7.18 -14.78 -19.97
N PHE A 906 -7.22 -16.11 -19.75
CA PHE A 906 -6.08 -16.99 -20.02
C PHE A 906 -5.67 -16.97 -21.49
N CYS A 907 -6.62 -16.94 -22.43
CA CYS A 907 -6.34 -16.89 -23.85
C CYS A 907 -5.76 -15.54 -24.33
N ARG A 908 -5.99 -14.45 -23.59
CA ARG A 908 -5.43 -13.13 -23.89
C ARG A 908 -3.99 -12.98 -23.42
N MET A 909 -3.55 -13.83 -22.51
CA MET A 909 -2.15 -13.85 -22.09
C MET A 909 -1.26 -14.46 -23.18
N ILE A 910 -0.06 -13.92 -23.30
CA ILE A 910 0.96 -14.44 -24.19
C ILE A 910 1.93 -15.27 -23.37
N PHE A 911 2.01 -16.56 -23.67
CA PHE A 911 2.91 -17.50 -23.01
C PHE A 911 4.02 -17.94 -23.95
N GLU A 912 5.22 -18.07 -23.44
CA GLU A 912 6.34 -18.65 -24.20
C GLU A 912 6.04 -20.11 -24.61
N ASN A 913 5.56 -20.91 -23.65
CA ASN A 913 5.13 -22.29 -23.88
C ASN A 913 3.80 -22.53 -23.14
N GLU A 914 2.71 -22.29 -23.84
CA GLU A 914 1.35 -22.41 -23.31
C GLU A 914 1.03 -23.82 -22.78
N GLU A 915 1.58 -24.89 -23.38
CA GLU A 915 1.37 -26.24 -22.89
C GLU A 915 2.13 -26.49 -21.60
N SER A 916 3.36 -26.08 -21.50
CA SER A 916 4.18 -26.26 -20.31
C SER A 916 3.61 -25.53 -19.11
N ILE A 917 3.22 -24.26 -19.28
CA ILE A 917 2.59 -23.48 -18.21
C ILE A 917 1.23 -24.08 -17.84
N GLY A 918 0.41 -24.51 -18.82
CA GLY A 918 -0.86 -25.14 -18.56
C GLY A 918 -0.74 -26.43 -17.72
N ARG A 919 0.23 -27.30 -18.03
CA ARG A 919 0.53 -28.50 -17.22
C ARG A 919 0.99 -28.13 -15.82
N SER A 920 1.85 -27.13 -15.66
CA SER A 920 2.34 -26.68 -14.38
C SER A 920 1.23 -26.09 -13.50
N LEU A 921 0.30 -25.34 -14.07
CA LEU A 921 -0.87 -24.79 -13.38
C LEU A 921 -1.81 -25.91 -12.89
N PHE A 922 -2.08 -26.89 -13.75
CA PHE A 922 -2.88 -28.04 -13.39
C PHE A 922 -2.24 -28.83 -12.23
N ASP A 923 -0.94 -29.12 -12.34
CA ASP A 923 -0.20 -29.85 -11.31
C ASP A 923 -0.13 -29.07 -9.99
N PHE A 924 0.01 -27.74 -10.06
CA PHE A 924 -0.11 -26.88 -8.90
C PHE A 924 -1.48 -27.01 -8.23
N GLY A 925 -2.58 -26.85 -8.98
CA GLY A 925 -3.93 -26.92 -8.43
C GLY A 925 -4.21 -28.24 -7.70
N ILE A 926 -3.86 -29.37 -8.33
CA ILE A 926 -3.99 -30.71 -7.71
C ILE A 926 -3.12 -30.86 -6.47
N SER A 927 -1.85 -30.47 -6.56
CA SER A 927 -0.90 -30.57 -5.45
C SER A 927 -1.32 -29.66 -4.29
N PHE A 928 -1.75 -28.44 -4.58
CA PHE A 928 -2.21 -27.49 -3.58
C PHE A 928 -3.43 -28.02 -2.80
N PHE A 929 -4.42 -28.57 -3.50
CA PHE A 929 -5.58 -29.21 -2.85
C PHE A 929 -5.13 -30.27 -1.84
N HIS A 930 -4.27 -31.20 -2.24
CA HIS A 930 -3.85 -32.30 -1.36
C HIS A 930 -3.04 -31.83 -0.14
N ASN A 931 -2.23 -30.80 -0.30
CA ASN A 931 -1.37 -30.31 0.78
C ASN A 931 -2.04 -29.29 1.70
N ASN A 932 -3.01 -28.52 1.23
CA ASN A 932 -3.56 -27.36 1.94
C ASN A 932 -5.08 -27.39 2.19
N LYS A 933 -5.78 -28.44 1.77
CA LYS A 933 -7.25 -28.55 1.80
C LYS A 933 -7.91 -28.28 3.16
N SER A 934 -7.21 -28.55 4.27
CA SER A 934 -7.72 -28.30 5.62
C SER A 934 -7.43 -26.89 6.14
N GLN A 935 -6.59 -26.14 5.44
CA GLN A 935 -6.14 -24.79 5.82
C GLN A 935 -6.82 -23.70 4.98
N ASP A 936 -7.19 -24.02 3.75
CA ASP A 936 -7.77 -23.09 2.80
C ASP A 936 -9.29 -23.17 2.81
N ILE A 937 -9.97 -22.06 3.04
CA ILE A 937 -11.43 -21.99 3.16
C ILE A 937 -12.13 -22.27 1.83
N PHE A 938 -11.54 -21.84 0.70
CA PHE A 938 -12.12 -22.08 -0.63
C PHE A 938 -12.09 -23.55 -0.99
N LEU A 939 -11.04 -24.27 -0.64
CA LEU A 939 -10.98 -25.72 -0.88
C LEU A 939 -11.96 -26.52 0.00
N GLN A 940 -12.33 -25.99 1.16
CA GLN A 940 -13.33 -26.61 2.02
C GLN A 940 -14.73 -26.62 1.39
N MET A 941 -15.01 -25.78 0.40
CA MET A 941 -16.27 -25.79 -0.34
C MET A 941 -16.52 -27.13 -1.03
N THR A 942 -15.46 -27.79 -1.53
CA THR A 942 -15.55 -29.13 -2.12
C THR A 942 -16.12 -30.16 -1.15
N ALA A 943 -15.91 -29.98 0.14
CA ALA A 943 -16.32 -30.93 1.19
C ALA A 943 -17.83 -31.11 1.31
N SER A 944 -18.61 -30.06 1.03
CA SER A 944 -20.07 -30.05 1.12
C SER A 944 -20.75 -30.54 -0.16
N LEU A 945 -19.99 -30.73 -1.24
CA LEU A 945 -20.52 -31.24 -2.48
C LEU A 945 -20.79 -32.75 -2.39
N TYR A 946 -21.77 -33.22 -3.16
CA TYR A 946 -22.13 -34.62 -3.14
C TYR A 946 -21.08 -35.49 -3.83
N ASP A 947 -20.75 -36.62 -3.19
CA ASP A 947 -19.96 -37.69 -3.80
C ASP A 947 -20.78 -38.41 -4.85
N SER A 948 -20.32 -38.36 -6.07
CA SER A 948 -21.03 -38.89 -7.24
C SER A 948 -20.54 -40.26 -7.72
N VAL A 949 -19.58 -40.85 -7.08
CA VAL A 949 -18.88 -42.04 -7.59
C VAL A 949 -19.76 -43.31 -7.49
N ALA A 950 -20.68 -43.35 -6.56
CA ALA A 950 -21.55 -44.53 -6.36
C ALA A 950 -22.78 -44.44 -7.27
N LEU A 951 -22.79 -45.22 -8.37
CA LEU A 951 -23.92 -45.26 -9.32
C LEU A 951 -25.21 -45.77 -8.67
N TYR A 952 -25.14 -46.81 -7.81
CA TYR A 952 -26.22 -47.45 -7.08
C TYR A 952 -26.17 -47.24 -5.56
N GLY A 953 -25.22 -46.46 -5.07
CA GLY A 953 -25.04 -46.18 -3.64
C GLY A 953 -25.79 -44.94 -3.14
N LYS A 954 -25.79 -44.72 -1.81
CA LYS A 954 -26.36 -43.51 -1.20
C LYS A 954 -25.54 -42.29 -1.51
N THR A 955 -26.19 -41.21 -1.88
CA THR A 955 -25.56 -39.90 -2.04
C THR A 955 -25.11 -39.36 -0.69
N ARG A 956 -23.84 -38.97 -0.58
CA ARG A 956 -23.26 -38.40 0.63
C ARG A 956 -22.42 -37.21 0.24
N GLU A 957 -22.26 -36.30 1.18
CA GLU A 957 -21.25 -35.24 1.01
C GLU A 957 -19.84 -35.85 0.82
N TYR A 958 -19.00 -35.21 0.04
CA TYR A 958 -17.62 -35.64 -0.20
C TYR A 958 -16.84 -35.79 1.12
N ALA A 959 -16.96 -34.78 2.01
CA ALA A 959 -16.33 -34.79 3.33
C ALA A 959 -17.29 -34.24 4.40
N PRO A 960 -18.27 -35.04 4.87
CA PRO A 960 -19.20 -34.60 5.89
C PRO A 960 -18.50 -34.34 7.23
N PRO A 961 -19.01 -33.41 8.07
CA PRO A 961 -18.48 -33.20 9.42
C PRO A 961 -18.49 -34.46 10.25
N ILE A 962 -17.43 -34.70 11.01
CA ILE A 962 -17.33 -35.84 11.92
C ILE A 962 -18.25 -35.60 13.12
N THR A 963 -19.15 -36.58 13.40
CA THR A 963 -20.05 -36.53 14.54
C THR A 963 -19.59 -37.50 15.65
N MET A 964 -20.17 -37.38 16.87
CA MET A 964 -19.89 -38.31 17.94
C MET A 964 -20.28 -39.78 17.58
N LEU A 965 -21.40 -39.94 16.86
CA LEU A 965 -21.82 -41.26 16.37
C LEU A 965 -20.80 -41.84 15.39
N ALA A 966 -20.22 -41.02 14.52
CA ALA A 966 -19.15 -41.44 13.61
C ALA A 966 -17.91 -41.89 14.37
N ILE A 967 -17.52 -41.18 15.43
CA ILE A 967 -16.38 -41.52 16.29
C ILE A 967 -16.64 -42.86 17.02
N ILE A 968 -17.84 -43.03 17.58
CA ILE A 968 -18.22 -44.30 18.25
C ILE A 968 -18.25 -45.48 17.25
N LYS A 969 -18.84 -45.28 16.07
CA LYS A 969 -18.83 -46.27 14.99
C LYS A 969 -17.39 -46.64 14.58
N TRP A 970 -16.56 -45.64 14.43
CA TRP A 970 -15.15 -45.84 14.10
C TRP A 970 -14.40 -46.61 15.21
N ALA A 971 -14.59 -46.27 16.47
CA ALA A 971 -14.01 -46.97 17.61
C ALA A 971 -14.44 -48.44 17.70
N ARG A 972 -15.61 -48.79 17.16
CA ARG A 972 -16.10 -50.17 17.03
C ARG A 972 -15.67 -50.90 15.75
N GLY A 973 -14.70 -50.33 14.99
CA GLY A 973 -14.19 -50.92 13.76
C GLY A 973 -14.88 -50.51 12.47
N GLY A 974 -15.80 -49.52 12.51
CA GLY A 974 -16.42 -48.94 11.32
C GLY A 974 -15.56 -47.85 10.65
N HIS A 975 -16.07 -47.34 9.53
CA HIS A 975 -15.44 -46.21 8.81
C HIS A 975 -16.16 -44.89 9.12
N PHE A 976 -15.48 -43.76 8.97
CA PHE A 976 -16.08 -42.44 9.16
C PHE A 976 -17.09 -42.06 8.07
N GLY A 977 -17.10 -42.76 6.94
CA GLY A 977 -18.00 -42.48 5.81
C GLY A 977 -17.67 -41.21 5.06
N THR A 978 -16.42 -40.87 5.00
CA THR A 978 -15.91 -39.72 4.27
C THR A 978 -14.87 -40.13 3.21
N LYS A 979 -14.82 -39.44 2.11
CA LYS A 979 -13.75 -39.57 1.08
C LYS A 979 -12.47 -38.84 1.47
N ASP A 980 -12.58 -37.80 2.31
CA ASP A 980 -11.44 -37.05 2.82
C ASP A 980 -11.60 -36.75 4.32
N PHE A 981 -10.83 -37.50 5.11
CA PHE A 981 -10.85 -37.37 6.57
C PHE A 981 -10.39 -36.01 7.08
N ASN A 982 -9.32 -35.46 6.49
CA ASN A 982 -8.75 -34.16 6.92
C ASN A 982 -9.73 -33.01 6.65
N LEU A 983 -10.39 -33.05 5.52
CA LEU A 983 -11.38 -32.06 5.14
C LEU A 983 -12.65 -32.17 6.04
N SER A 984 -13.11 -33.41 6.33
CA SER A 984 -14.19 -33.69 7.29
C SER A 984 -13.86 -33.18 8.69
N LEU A 985 -12.61 -33.37 9.14
CA LEU A 985 -12.15 -32.93 10.45
C LEU A 985 -12.10 -31.38 10.52
N ALA A 986 -11.68 -30.72 9.44
CA ALA A 986 -11.65 -29.25 9.36
C ALA A 986 -13.06 -28.65 9.51
N ARG A 987 -14.08 -29.28 8.95
CA ARG A 987 -15.50 -28.88 9.07
C ARG A 987 -16.14 -29.22 10.42
N SER A 988 -15.50 -30.05 11.22
CA SER A 988 -16.10 -30.57 12.47
C SER A 988 -15.99 -29.53 13.59
N ALA A 989 -16.90 -29.63 14.59
CA ALA A 989 -16.84 -28.79 15.78
C ALA A 989 -15.50 -28.92 16.51
N TRP A 990 -15.08 -27.84 17.17
CA TRP A 990 -13.80 -27.78 17.89
C TRP A 990 -13.61 -28.95 18.88
N SER A 991 -14.67 -29.35 19.59
CA SER A 991 -14.67 -30.49 20.52
C SER A 991 -14.21 -31.80 19.86
N TYR A 992 -14.69 -32.08 18.64
CA TYR A 992 -14.30 -33.30 17.93
C TYR A 992 -12.90 -33.24 17.38
N ARG A 993 -12.48 -32.07 16.93
CA ARG A 993 -11.08 -31.80 16.53
C ARG A 993 -10.12 -31.99 17.72
N PHE A 994 -10.53 -31.56 18.91
CA PHE A 994 -9.78 -31.75 20.15
C PHE A 994 -9.68 -33.24 20.54
N VAL A 995 -10.80 -33.96 20.55
CA VAL A 995 -10.84 -35.41 20.82
C VAL A 995 -9.93 -36.16 19.86
N TRP A 996 -9.94 -35.81 18.58
CA TRP A 996 -9.05 -36.43 17.59
C TRP A 996 -7.57 -36.10 17.81
N ARG A 997 -7.27 -34.88 18.21
CA ARG A 997 -5.89 -34.50 18.57
C ARG A 997 -5.38 -35.29 19.79
N CYS A 998 -6.23 -35.43 20.81
CA CYS A 998 -5.93 -36.26 21.97
C CYS A 998 -5.71 -37.72 21.58
N TYR A 999 -6.59 -38.29 20.73
CA TYR A 999 -6.41 -39.64 20.21
C TYR A 999 -5.08 -39.82 19.49
N ARG A 1000 -4.75 -38.94 18.54
CA ARG A 1000 -3.45 -39.00 17.83
C ARG A 1000 -2.24 -38.90 18.77
N LYS A 1001 -2.32 -38.04 19.79
CA LYS A 1001 -1.20 -37.79 20.70
C LYS A 1001 -1.02 -38.90 21.75
N TRP A 1002 -2.11 -39.46 22.26
CA TRP A 1002 -2.09 -40.28 23.45
C TRP A 1002 -2.44 -41.77 23.17
N ILE A 1003 -3.21 -42.06 22.15
CA ILE A 1003 -3.77 -43.41 21.88
C ILE A 1003 -3.17 -44.02 20.61
N HIS A 1004 -2.85 -43.24 19.61
CA HIS A 1004 -2.28 -43.76 18.36
C HIS A 1004 -0.93 -44.48 18.62
N GLY A 1005 -0.82 -45.72 18.13
CA GLY A 1005 0.36 -46.56 18.36
C GLY A 1005 0.26 -47.47 19.58
N THR A 1006 -0.82 -47.40 20.34
CA THR A 1006 -1.07 -48.28 21.48
C THR A 1006 -1.74 -49.61 21.03
N LYS A 1007 -1.73 -50.64 21.91
CA LYS A 1007 -2.44 -51.91 21.71
C LYS A 1007 -3.94 -51.72 21.44
N TYR A 1008 -4.57 -50.64 21.95
CA TYR A 1008 -5.97 -50.30 21.68
C TYR A 1008 -6.19 -49.87 20.23
N ALA A 1009 -5.30 -49.04 19.68
CA ALA A 1009 -5.34 -48.64 18.27
C ALA A 1009 -5.14 -49.84 17.33
N GLU A 1010 -4.26 -50.77 17.68
CA GLU A 1010 -4.07 -52.02 16.94
C GLU A 1010 -5.30 -52.90 16.96
N LYS A 1011 -5.98 -52.98 18.09
CA LYS A 1011 -7.25 -53.72 18.21
C LYS A 1011 -8.33 -53.13 17.30
N ILE A 1012 -8.46 -51.81 17.23
CA ILE A 1012 -9.38 -51.12 16.30
C ILE A 1012 -8.98 -51.41 14.84
N LYS A 1013 -7.68 -51.39 14.51
CA LYS A 1013 -7.20 -51.75 13.18
C LYS A 1013 -7.56 -53.19 12.79
N LYS A 1014 -7.30 -54.14 13.65
CA LYS A 1014 -7.68 -55.59 13.43
C LYS A 1014 -9.18 -55.81 13.27
N LEU A 1015 -10.03 -55.02 14.00
CA LEU A 1015 -11.47 -55.12 13.85
C LEU A 1015 -11.97 -54.57 12.48
N ARG A 1016 -11.24 -53.60 11.89
CA ARG A 1016 -11.53 -53.09 10.55
C ARG A 1016 -11.09 -54.03 9.44
N GLU A 1017 -9.96 -54.69 9.63
CA GLU A 1017 -9.43 -55.64 8.66
C GLU A 1017 -10.30 -56.92 8.58
N ARG A 1018 -11.07 -57.22 9.65
CA ARG A 1018 -12.02 -58.34 9.71
C ARG A 1018 -13.44 -58.01 9.19
N ARG A 1019 -13.76 -56.77 9.03
CA ARG A 1019 -15.00 -56.26 8.42
C ARG A 1019 -14.80 -55.78 7.00
#